data_9f53cdc8fdd8bf9fb65b0d0d157a4227
#
_entry.id   9f53cdc8fdd8bf9fb65b0d0d157a4227
#
_cell.length_a   1.000
_cell.length_b   1.000
_cell.length_c   1.000
_cell.angle_alpha   90.00
_cell.angle_beta   90.00
_cell.angle_gamma   90.00
#
_symmetry.space_group_name_H-M   'P 1'
#
loop_
_entity.id
_entity.type
_entity.pdbx_description
1 polymer ?
#
loop_
_entity_poly.entity_id
_entity_poly.type
_entity_poly.pdbx_seq_one_letter_code
_entity_poly.pdbx_strand_id
1 'polypeptide(L)'
;MTEERTGSGPYQAGDNAVKTWFFFSALWFPLFASFGFILAVKFFFPTFLGDIRWLTFGVLRPAHVNGVLFGFVTSGLLGAMFWVIPRLCSTPLSRPPLVKALAVLWNLTAVAGIALILSGNTQGREYAEFPWIIDVAVMIALLLMGYVIFDTLVKRREKKLYVTLWYYAGTFIWFPVVYFIGNVMWQIPEGALNGVRDGIFNWYYGHNVLGLWFTTLGIPAWYYFVPTIIRRPLYSHLLSLIAFFSIAFFYTGVGAHHLLQAPLPEWLKTVGVLMSILMLVPVLAFATNIILTMRGAWNRIINHVPFQFIMAGFIMYILVSLQGSFQSTRISNAFLHFSQWPVGHAHLALLGGFGFLAAGMIYLLVPRITGTRIFSQGLMKLSFWLAFLGFITFFTAMTTAGLVANSNWWQHINVVETLPTLKIHFIVRAIGGGTVVLGAILFALNILTTFGLSRHPHEETAAEQLKDVQSTKKHSPFLRYSQEKLNLPIITVGGTAVFALMTFMVIAMPYMFAPNTPSGRAHEYTGAEREGKGLYKGMGCFYCHSQFVRPQDWARGETSRPGDFFYSIPHFLGTERTGPNLAQIGGKRPSVWHVEHHRDPRNLSPRSVMPPFAFLADKELVALAEYVQNLGGYDLTTQAFQPLVPPGYGDKMNPHMPLMMAVSKGYNPKDQTYSGDENPGKAWAAVFEEGKKNYTRKCISCHGGSAIGQGPYARNTLARPANLNERLKNYPDPDAPFHFWRVSEGVPGTAMPPWGWTQSEELLWKINTYEMSFNGGAIRTVSGDVSDEEGDRFANDTNITPPIDGTKAEYEKGERIYRMYCAQCHGLNGMGDGPASIATPGGYIQPEPANFEESGKDFTLYGRYVWKVREGVETTNMPPWKEALLDEEIFPAIFYIQGFSKPEDYLAKWATLYKDEFARNLKR
;
A
#
# COMPACT_ATOMS: atom_id res chain seq x y z
N MET A 1 -19.81 32.37 -48.75
CA MET A 1 -18.60 31.80 -48.12
C MET A 1 -17.67 32.88 -47.57
N THR A 2 -18.21 33.99 -47.11
CA THR A 2 -17.44 35.14 -46.59
C THR A 2 -17.83 35.61 -45.20
N GLU A 3 -18.73 34.89 -44.51
CA GLU A 3 -19.21 35.25 -43.14
C GLU A 3 -18.53 34.46 -41.97
N GLU A 4 -17.64 33.51 -42.28
CA GLU A 4 -16.94 32.71 -41.23
C GLU A 4 -15.66 33.35 -40.67
N ARG A 5 -15.26 34.54 -41.17
CA ARG A 5 -14.02 35.22 -40.71
C ARG A 5 -14.17 36.19 -39.55
N THR A 6 -15.38 36.49 -39.15
CA THR A 6 -15.64 37.33 -37.96
C THR A 6 -16.27 36.49 -36.88
N GLY A 7 -15.53 35.96 -35.95
CA GLY A 7 -15.87 35.36 -34.65
C GLY A 7 -17.32 35.23 -34.12
N SER A 8 -18.33 35.21 -34.98
CA SER A 8 -19.76 35.23 -34.63
C SER A 8 -20.56 33.98 -35.02
N GLY A 9 -19.87 32.83 -35.20
CA GLY A 9 -20.54 31.56 -35.53
C GLY A 9 -21.40 30.98 -34.40
N PRO A 10 -22.39 30.09 -34.73
CA PRO A 10 -23.35 29.53 -33.74
C PRO A 10 -22.72 28.77 -32.59
N TYR A 11 -21.47 28.36 -32.69
CA TYR A 11 -20.73 27.61 -31.66
C TYR A 11 -19.82 28.48 -30.77
N GLN A 12 -19.60 29.75 -31.09
CA GLN A 12 -18.62 30.64 -30.47
C GLN A 12 -18.81 30.76 -28.93
N ALA A 13 -20.06 30.92 -28.45
CA ALA A 13 -20.35 31.04 -27.05
C ALA A 13 -19.98 29.73 -26.26
N GLY A 14 -20.20 28.59 -26.91
CA GLY A 14 -19.77 27.28 -26.39
C GLY A 14 -18.24 27.14 -26.35
N ASP A 15 -17.57 27.54 -27.44
CA ASP A 15 -16.11 27.48 -27.53
C ASP A 15 -15.42 28.39 -26.49
N ASN A 16 -16.02 29.57 -26.17
CA ASN A 16 -15.55 30.41 -25.06
C ASN A 16 -15.67 29.71 -23.67
N ALA A 17 -16.71 28.90 -23.44
CA ALA A 17 -16.85 28.13 -22.24
C ALA A 17 -15.81 26.99 -22.20
N VAL A 18 -15.56 26.29 -23.30
CA VAL A 18 -14.52 25.26 -23.46
C VAL A 18 -13.13 25.81 -23.18
N LYS A 19 -12.83 27.02 -23.65
CA LYS A 19 -11.57 27.73 -23.38
C LYS A 19 -11.30 27.83 -21.88
N THR A 20 -12.32 28.07 -21.05
CA THR A 20 -12.18 28.16 -19.60
C THR A 20 -11.80 26.80 -18.99
N TRP A 21 -12.40 25.71 -19.45
CA TRP A 21 -12.04 24.35 -19.00
C TRP A 21 -10.58 24.02 -19.34
N PHE A 22 -10.12 24.30 -20.55
CA PHE A 22 -8.75 24.03 -20.96
C PHE A 22 -7.72 24.91 -20.26
N PHE A 23 -8.07 26.14 -19.94
CA PHE A 23 -7.22 27.03 -19.15
C PHE A 23 -6.93 26.45 -17.78
N PHE A 24 -7.94 26.00 -17.05
CA PHE A 24 -7.76 25.35 -15.76
C PHE A 24 -6.99 24.04 -15.90
N SER A 25 -7.33 23.19 -16.86
CA SER A 25 -6.60 21.95 -17.10
C SER A 25 -5.09 22.18 -17.29
N ALA A 26 -4.71 23.22 -18.04
CA ALA A 26 -3.31 23.57 -18.27
C ALA A 26 -2.59 24.04 -16.98
N LEU A 27 -3.29 24.69 -16.06
CA LEU A 27 -2.72 25.10 -14.76
C LEU A 27 -2.54 23.90 -13.81
N TRP A 28 -3.51 23.00 -13.78
CA TRP A 28 -3.51 21.87 -12.86
C TRP A 28 -2.39 20.88 -13.14
N PHE A 29 -2.07 20.63 -14.40
CA PHE A 29 -1.12 19.57 -14.78
C PHE A 29 0.27 19.75 -14.14
N PRO A 30 1.01 20.87 -14.37
CA PRO A 30 2.33 21.05 -13.75
C PRO A 30 2.26 21.15 -12.23
N LEU A 31 1.23 21.80 -11.68
CA LEU A 31 1.11 21.99 -10.23
C LEU A 31 1.03 20.65 -9.52
N PHE A 32 0.10 19.77 -9.91
CA PHE A 32 -0.08 18.51 -9.20
C PHE A 32 0.84 17.40 -9.67
N ALA A 33 1.42 17.47 -10.86
CA ALA A 33 2.57 16.66 -11.21
C ALA A 33 3.78 16.95 -10.30
N SER A 34 4.00 18.22 -9.94
CA SER A 34 5.04 18.60 -8.97
C SER A 34 4.80 18.02 -7.57
N PHE A 35 3.55 17.93 -7.10
CA PHE A 35 3.22 17.24 -5.86
C PHE A 35 3.60 15.76 -5.93
N GLY A 36 3.31 15.10 -7.06
CA GLY A 36 3.73 13.72 -7.32
C GLY A 36 5.25 13.54 -7.31
N PHE A 37 5.99 14.51 -7.84
CA PHE A 37 7.46 14.51 -7.79
C PHE A 37 7.97 14.62 -6.35
N ILE A 38 7.43 15.54 -5.55
CA ILE A 38 7.77 15.66 -4.11
C ILE A 38 7.51 14.33 -3.38
N LEU A 39 6.36 13.69 -3.64
CA LEU A 39 6.05 12.36 -3.08
C LEU A 39 7.09 11.32 -3.50
N ALA A 40 7.53 11.32 -4.77
CA ALA A 40 8.54 10.38 -5.25
C ALA A 40 9.90 10.57 -4.56
N VAL A 41 10.31 11.81 -4.30
CA VAL A 41 11.55 12.14 -3.58
C VAL A 41 11.52 11.61 -2.15
N LYS A 42 10.37 11.70 -1.46
CA LYS A 42 10.24 11.24 -0.06
C LYS A 42 10.48 9.75 0.14
N PHE A 43 10.38 8.91 -0.89
CA PHE A 43 10.67 7.47 -0.77
C PHE A 43 12.16 7.14 -0.56
N PHE A 44 13.07 8.00 -1.00
CA PHE A 44 14.50 7.80 -0.77
C PHE A 44 15.14 8.92 0.07
N PHE A 45 14.41 10.00 0.30
CA PHE A 45 14.77 11.09 1.19
C PHE A 45 13.56 11.47 2.07
N PRO A 46 13.24 10.67 3.11
CA PRO A 46 11.99 10.79 3.88
C PRO A 46 11.83 12.12 4.63
N THR A 47 12.95 12.74 5.01
CA THR A 47 12.96 14.05 5.71
C THR A 47 12.82 15.24 4.79
N PHE A 48 12.78 15.02 3.46
CA PHE A 48 12.61 16.12 2.51
C PHE A 48 11.29 16.87 2.77
N LEU A 49 11.39 18.15 3.16
CA LEU A 49 10.25 18.98 3.60
C LEU A 49 9.42 18.33 4.73
N GLY A 50 10.10 17.59 5.64
CA GLY A 50 9.45 16.77 6.67
C GLY A 50 8.82 17.59 7.81
N ASP A 51 9.31 18.79 8.08
CA ASP A 51 8.82 19.66 9.14
C ASP A 51 7.56 20.46 8.77
N ILE A 52 7.15 20.36 7.50
CA ILE A 52 5.99 21.08 6.99
C ILE A 52 4.78 20.14 6.95
N ARG A 53 3.85 20.32 7.91
CA ARG A 53 2.66 19.48 8.10
C ARG A 53 1.91 19.18 6.80
N TRP A 54 1.60 20.19 6.01
CA TRP A 54 0.82 20.06 4.78
C TRP A 54 1.59 19.48 3.58
N LEU A 55 2.92 19.28 3.71
CA LEU A 55 3.77 18.59 2.74
C LEU A 55 4.16 17.17 3.17
N THR A 56 3.62 16.64 4.27
CA THR A 56 3.82 15.24 4.63
C THR A 56 3.23 14.31 3.57
N PHE A 57 3.79 13.12 3.45
CA PHE A 57 3.40 12.16 2.41
C PHE A 57 1.89 11.87 2.41
N GLY A 58 1.33 11.56 3.58
CA GLY A 58 -0.06 11.14 3.70
C GLY A 58 -1.09 12.25 3.43
N VAL A 59 -0.68 13.52 3.60
CA VAL A 59 -1.51 14.70 3.29
C VAL A 59 -1.36 15.10 1.83
N LEU A 60 -0.12 15.06 1.32
CA LEU A 60 0.20 15.49 -0.04
C LEU A 60 -0.31 14.49 -1.10
N ARG A 61 -0.33 13.17 -0.78
CA ARG A 61 -0.80 12.13 -1.70
C ARG A 61 -2.25 12.35 -2.16
N PRO A 62 -3.24 12.49 -1.27
CA PRO A 62 -4.62 12.75 -1.70
C PRO A 62 -4.77 14.10 -2.41
N ALA A 63 -4.01 15.13 -2.04
CA ALA A 63 -3.99 16.40 -2.76
C ALA A 63 -3.49 16.22 -4.21
N HIS A 64 -2.38 15.47 -4.42
CA HIS A 64 -1.89 15.10 -5.75
C HIS A 64 -2.97 14.34 -6.55
N VAL A 65 -3.56 13.30 -5.96
CA VAL A 65 -4.55 12.46 -6.63
C VAL A 65 -5.75 13.29 -7.07
N ASN A 66 -6.37 14.04 -6.16
CA ASN A 66 -7.56 14.83 -6.49
C ASN A 66 -7.26 15.98 -7.49
N GLY A 67 -6.09 16.60 -7.38
CA GLY A 67 -5.67 17.65 -8.32
C GLY A 67 -5.45 17.13 -9.73
N VAL A 68 -4.85 15.94 -9.88
CA VAL A 68 -4.68 15.31 -11.22
C VAL A 68 -6.02 14.80 -11.75
N LEU A 69 -6.82 14.12 -10.93
CA LEU A 69 -8.10 13.54 -11.35
C LEU A 69 -9.13 14.61 -11.71
N PHE A 70 -9.52 15.42 -10.72
CA PHE A 70 -10.62 16.38 -10.88
C PHE A 70 -10.18 17.72 -11.47
N GLY A 71 -8.91 18.08 -11.28
CA GLY A 71 -8.34 19.28 -11.89
C GLY A 71 -7.94 19.06 -13.34
N PHE A 72 -6.82 18.36 -13.57
CA PHE A 72 -6.22 18.24 -14.91
C PHE A 72 -7.07 17.40 -15.88
N VAL A 73 -7.23 16.10 -15.58
CA VAL A 73 -7.81 15.14 -16.53
C VAL A 73 -9.30 15.44 -16.76
N THR A 74 -10.05 15.65 -15.67
CA THR A 74 -11.49 15.96 -15.78
C THR A 74 -11.73 17.25 -16.55
N SER A 75 -11.00 18.34 -16.25
CA SER A 75 -11.19 19.61 -16.98
C SER A 75 -10.86 19.46 -18.47
N GLY A 76 -9.83 18.68 -18.83
CA GLY A 76 -9.49 18.40 -20.21
C GLY A 76 -10.55 17.60 -20.96
N LEU A 77 -11.05 16.52 -20.33
CA LEU A 77 -12.08 15.66 -20.93
C LEU A 77 -13.43 16.37 -21.04
N LEU A 78 -13.86 17.10 -20.00
CA LEU A 78 -15.11 17.88 -20.02
C LEU A 78 -15.06 19.00 -21.06
N GLY A 79 -13.95 19.72 -21.17
CA GLY A 79 -13.75 20.71 -22.19
C GLY A 79 -13.92 20.13 -23.58
N ALA A 80 -13.28 18.99 -23.86
CA ALA A 80 -13.43 18.29 -25.14
C ALA A 80 -14.88 17.79 -25.36
N MET A 81 -15.53 17.26 -24.36
CA MET A 81 -16.92 16.81 -24.41
C MET A 81 -17.89 17.97 -24.78
N PHE A 82 -17.77 19.11 -24.08
CA PHE A 82 -18.60 20.28 -24.37
C PHE A 82 -18.33 20.89 -25.76
N TRP A 83 -17.14 20.65 -26.34
CA TRP A 83 -16.85 20.99 -27.70
C TRP A 83 -17.47 20.01 -28.71
N VAL A 84 -17.45 18.71 -28.44
CA VAL A 84 -17.90 17.64 -29.35
C VAL A 84 -19.44 17.56 -29.43
N ILE A 85 -20.13 17.61 -28.28
CA ILE A 85 -21.59 17.41 -28.22
C ILE A 85 -22.37 18.33 -29.18
N PRO A 86 -22.21 19.67 -29.18
CA PRO A 86 -22.97 20.55 -30.06
C PRO A 86 -22.70 20.27 -31.55
N ARG A 87 -21.49 19.85 -31.90
CA ARG A 87 -21.10 19.56 -33.29
C ARG A 87 -21.74 18.25 -33.78
N LEU A 88 -21.77 17.21 -32.98
CA LEU A 88 -22.47 15.97 -33.29
C LEU A 88 -24.00 16.12 -33.27
N CYS A 89 -24.53 17.05 -32.48
CA CYS A 89 -25.95 17.38 -32.43
C CYS A 89 -26.38 18.36 -33.57
N SER A 90 -25.44 18.92 -34.30
CA SER A 90 -25.68 19.99 -35.28
C SER A 90 -26.51 21.16 -34.69
N THR A 91 -26.26 21.47 -33.40
CA THR A 91 -26.97 22.51 -32.66
C THR A 91 -26.04 23.21 -31.69
N PRO A 92 -26.19 24.52 -31.42
CA PRO A 92 -25.37 25.18 -30.42
C PRO A 92 -25.47 24.53 -29.05
N LEU A 93 -24.40 24.62 -28.23
CA LEU A 93 -24.41 24.19 -26.87
C LEU A 93 -25.53 24.93 -26.11
N SER A 94 -26.33 24.17 -25.34
CA SER A 94 -27.35 24.78 -24.48
C SER A 94 -26.69 25.52 -23.32
N ARG A 95 -27.18 26.72 -23.01
CA ARG A 95 -26.75 27.54 -21.87
C ARG A 95 -25.22 27.71 -21.70
N PRO A 96 -24.48 28.20 -22.71
CA PRO A 96 -23.01 28.38 -22.66
C PRO A 96 -22.53 29.18 -21.43
N PRO A 97 -23.25 30.23 -20.94
CA PRO A 97 -22.85 30.94 -19.70
C PRO A 97 -22.81 30.02 -18.47
N LEU A 98 -23.80 29.10 -18.35
CA LEU A 98 -23.81 28.12 -17.26
C LEU A 98 -22.62 27.16 -17.36
N VAL A 99 -22.26 26.69 -18.56
CA VAL A 99 -21.09 25.81 -18.75
C VAL A 99 -19.79 26.54 -18.39
N LYS A 100 -19.67 27.82 -18.68
CA LYS A 100 -18.53 28.65 -18.27
C LYS A 100 -18.51 28.83 -16.74
N ALA A 101 -19.66 29.12 -16.11
CA ALA A 101 -19.79 29.21 -14.66
C ALA A 101 -19.41 27.87 -13.98
N LEU A 102 -19.89 26.74 -14.53
CA LEU A 102 -19.56 25.40 -14.02
C LEU A 102 -18.05 25.10 -14.14
N ALA A 103 -17.37 25.59 -15.19
CA ALA A 103 -15.91 25.45 -15.28
C ALA A 103 -15.19 26.15 -14.12
N VAL A 104 -15.64 27.37 -13.78
CA VAL A 104 -15.07 28.12 -12.64
C VAL A 104 -15.43 27.47 -11.31
N LEU A 105 -16.71 27.18 -11.10
CA LEU A 105 -17.19 26.59 -9.83
C LEU A 105 -16.57 25.22 -9.55
N TRP A 106 -16.47 24.34 -10.57
CA TRP A 106 -15.81 23.05 -10.46
C TRP A 106 -14.37 23.18 -9.98
N ASN A 107 -13.61 24.04 -10.62
CA ASN A 107 -12.20 24.21 -10.29
C ASN A 107 -12.00 24.91 -8.94
N LEU A 108 -12.85 25.87 -8.55
CA LEU A 108 -12.83 26.46 -7.20
C LEU A 108 -13.22 25.44 -6.13
N THR A 109 -14.20 24.58 -6.38
CA THR A 109 -14.58 23.48 -5.50
C THR A 109 -13.42 22.49 -5.30
N ALA A 110 -12.72 22.15 -6.37
CA ALA A 110 -11.52 21.30 -6.29
C ALA A 110 -10.39 21.98 -5.49
N VAL A 111 -10.13 23.27 -5.70
CA VAL A 111 -9.16 24.04 -4.91
C VAL A 111 -9.53 24.03 -3.42
N ALA A 112 -10.79 24.31 -3.09
CA ALA A 112 -11.27 24.32 -1.70
C ALA A 112 -11.14 22.92 -1.06
N GLY A 113 -11.53 21.88 -1.77
CA GLY A 113 -11.41 20.50 -1.30
C GLY A 113 -9.95 20.10 -1.05
N ILE A 114 -9.04 20.44 -1.96
CA ILE A 114 -7.61 20.17 -1.81
C ILE A 114 -7.01 20.97 -0.65
N ALA A 115 -7.40 22.24 -0.48
CA ALA A 115 -6.94 23.05 0.65
C ALA A 115 -7.37 22.43 2.00
N LEU A 116 -8.59 21.92 2.09
CA LEU A 116 -9.07 21.20 3.27
C LEU A 116 -8.29 19.89 3.50
N ILE A 117 -8.02 19.11 2.45
CA ILE A 117 -7.16 17.92 2.55
C ILE A 117 -5.76 18.29 3.07
N LEU A 118 -5.14 19.36 2.53
CA LEU A 118 -3.82 19.83 2.96
C LEU A 118 -3.80 20.29 4.43
N SER A 119 -4.94 20.75 4.95
CA SER A 119 -5.08 21.06 6.38
C SER A 119 -5.29 19.82 7.27
N GLY A 120 -5.39 18.63 6.70
CA GLY A 120 -5.69 17.38 7.40
C GLY A 120 -7.20 17.08 7.53
N ASN A 121 -8.06 17.92 6.94
CA ASN A 121 -9.50 17.70 6.93
C ASN A 121 -9.90 16.86 5.71
N THR A 122 -10.05 15.56 5.91
CA THR A 122 -10.37 14.57 4.88
C THR A 122 -11.36 13.55 5.40
N GLN A 123 -12.13 12.93 4.50
CA GLN A 123 -12.98 11.78 4.88
C GLN A 123 -12.17 10.53 5.20
N GLY A 124 -10.90 10.43 4.76
CA GLY A 124 -10.05 9.27 5.02
C GLY A 124 -10.42 8.03 4.21
N ARG A 125 -11.11 8.21 3.09
CA ARG A 125 -11.55 7.16 2.16
C ARG A 125 -10.82 7.32 0.85
N GLU A 126 -10.12 6.28 0.41
CA GLU A 126 -9.21 6.33 -0.74
C GLU A 126 -9.97 6.68 -2.03
N TYR A 127 -9.50 7.67 -2.78
CA TYR A 127 -10.14 8.35 -3.92
C TYR A 127 -11.42 9.14 -3.58
N ALA A 128 -11.87 9.11 -2.34
CA ALA A 128 -13.06 9.81 -1.81
C ALA A 128 -12.66 10.68 -0.61
N GLU A 129 -11.60 11.46 -0.77
CA GLU A 129 -10.97 12.19 0.33
C GLU A 129 -11.58 13.56 0.58
N PHE A 130 -12.35 14.12 -0.35
CA PHE A 130 -12.97 15.42 -0.17
C PHE A 130 -13.90 15.43 1.06
N PRO A 131 -13.87 16.48 1.89
CA PRO A 131 -14.87 16.65 2.94
C PRO A 131 -16.30 16.68 2.39
N TRP A 132 -17.26 16.15 3.12
CA TRP A 132 -18.62 15.95 2.71
C TRP A 132 -19.30 17.17 2.06
N ILE A 133 -19.04 18.39 2.57
CA ILE A 133 -19.61 19.63 2.01
C ILE A 133 -19.10 19.88 0.58
N ILE A 134 -17.86 19.50 0.28
CA ILE A 134 -17.26 19.57 -1.06
C ILE A 134 -17.92 18.54 -1.99
N ASP A 135 -18.20 17.34 -1.48
CA ASP A 135 -18.87 16.30 -2.27
C ASP A 135 -20.29 16.69 -2.66
N VAL A 136 -21.01 17.39 -1.77
CA VAL A 136 -22.32 17.94 -2.10
C VAL A 136 -22.21 18.99 -3.22
N ALA A 137 -21.19 19.84 -3.18
CA ALA A 137 -20.96 20.83 -4.25
C ALA A 137 -20.60 20.14 -5.60
N VAL A 138 -19.77 19.10 -5.57
CA VAL A 138 -19.44 18.27 -6.76
C VAL A 138 -20.71 17.62 -7.30
N MET A 139 -21.58 17.07 -6.44
CA MET A 139 -22.84 16.45 -6.84
C MET A 139 -23.76 17.44 -7.55
N ILE A 140 -23.92 18.66 -7.01
CA ILE A 140 -24.70 19.72 -7.65
C ILE A 140 -24.12 20.07 -9.02
N ALA A 141 -22.81 20.19 -9.14
CA ALA A 141 -22.15 20.47 -10.42
C ALA A 141 -22.38 19.35 -11.44
N LEU A 142 -22.30 18.07 -11.04
CA LEU A 142 -22.59 16.92 -11.90
C LEU A 142 -24.02 16.94 -12.45
N LEU A 143 -25.01 17.24 -11.59
CA LEU A 143 -26.41 17.32 -11.98
C LEU A 143 -26.68 18.48 -12.94
N LEU A 144 -26.05 19.65 -12.70
CA LEU A 144 -26.17 20.81 -13.59
C LEU A 144 -25.49 20.58 -14.94
N MET A 145 -24.32 19.91 -14.97
CA MET A 145 -23.68 19.49 -16.22
C MET A 145 -24.57 18.52 -16.99
N GLY A 146 -25.12 17.52 -16.31
CA GLY A 146 -26.07 16.57 -16.88
C GLY A 146 -27.29 17.29 -17.52
N TYR A 147 -27.87 18.26 -16.81
CA TYR A 147 -28.94 19.07 -17.32
C TYR A 147 -28.58 19.77 -18.65
N VAL A 148 -27.43 20.43 -18.75
CA VAL A 148 -26.98 21.09 -19.97
C VAL A 148 -26.79 20.10 -21.12
N ILE A 149 -26.20 18.92 -20.82
CA ILE A 149 -25.95 17.89 -21.84
C ILE A 149 -27.27 17.34 -22.37
N PHE A 150 -28.22 16.96 -21.51
CA PHE A 150 -29.52 16.45 -21.93
C PHE A 150 -30.35 17.51 -22.65
N ASP A 151 -30.32 18.77 -22.23
CA ASP A 151 -31.01 19.86 -22.93
C ASP A 151 -30.44 20.07 -24.35
N THR A 152 -29.10 19.95 -24.52
CA THR A 152 -28.47 19.98 -25.84
C THR A 152 -28.85 18.75 -26.69
N LEU A 153 -28.85 17.56 -26.12
CA LEU A 153 -29.22 16.31 -26.79
C LEU A 153 -30.69 16.30 -27.26
N VAL A 154 -31.59 16.85 -26.45
CA VAL A 154 -33.03 16.94 -26.79
C VAL A 154 -33.23 17.92 -27.98
N LYS A 155 -32.51 19.04 -28.02
CA LYS A 155 -32.57 20.05 -29.06
C LYS A 155 -31.79 19.72 -30.35
N ARG A 156 -31.17 18.52 -30.42
CA ARG A 156 -30.36 18.12 -31.56
C ARG A 156 -31.14 18.14 -32.88
N ARG A 157 -30.48 18.61 -33.92
CA ARG A 157 -30.99 18.58 -35.30
C ARG A 157 -30.65 17.27 -35.99
N GLU A 158 -29.47 16.67 -35.68
CA GLU A 158 -29.11 15.34 -36.18
C GLU A 158 -29.93 14.27 -35.45
N LYS A 159 -30.74 13.52 -36.18
CA LYS A 159 -31.60 12.49 -35.59
C LYS A 159 -30.84 11.26 -35.14
N LYS A 160 -29.78 10.88 -35.88
CA LYS A 160 -28.96 9.71 -35.55
C LYS A 160 -27.99 10.04 -34.43
N LEU A 161 -27.97 9.21 -33.41
CA LEU A 161 -27.02 9.38 -32.31
C LEU A 161 -25.73 8.62 -32.60
N TYR A 162 -24.66 9.38 -32.81
CA TYR A 162 -23.33 8.78 -32.88
C TYR A 162 -22.92 8.21 -31.54
N VAL A 163 -22.11 7.12 -31.52
CA VAL A 163 -21.74 6.37 -30.31
C VAL A 163 -21.14 7.25 -29.21
N THR A 164 -20.40 8.28 -29.54
CA THR A 164 -19.83 9.23 -28.57
C THR A 164 -20.92 9.86 -27.69
N LEU A 165 -22.08 10.19 -28.25
CA LEU A 165 -23.20 10.78 -27.49
C LEU A 165 -23.85 9.78 -26.52
N TRP A 166 -23.80 8.46 -26.82
CA TRP A 166 -24.32 7.44 -25.90
C TRP A 166 -23.51 7.39 -24.61
N TYR A 167 -22.18 7.38 -24.76
CA TYR A 167 -21.28 7.37 -23.62
C TYR A 167 -21.44 8.61 -22.75
N TYR A 168 -21.49 9.80 -23.37
CA TYR A 168 -21.68 11.05 -22.61
C TYR A 168 -23.03 11.08 -21.89
N ALA A 169 -24.11 10.63 -22.52
CA ALA A 169 -25.41 10.51 -21.85
C ALA A 169 -25.37 9.50 -20.68
N GLY A 170 -24.78 8.33 -20.91
CA GLY A 170 -24.60 7.30 -19.87
C GLY A 170 -23.77 7.80 -18.70
N THR A 171 -22.67 8.49 -18.96
CA THR A 171 -21.79 9.06 -17.91
C THR A 171 -22.59 9.93 -16.93
N PHE A 172 -23.42 10.84 -17.46
CA PHE A 172 -24.19 11.78 -16.62
C PHE A 172 -25.49 11.21 -16.06
N ILE A 173 -25.78 9.95 -16.29
CA ILE A 173 -26.81 9.18 -15.57
C ILE A 173 -26.13 8.32 -14.48
N TRP A 174 -25.08 7.57 -14.81
CA TRP A 174 -24.51 6.56 -13.94
C TRP A 174 -23.57 7.14 -12.90
N PHE A 175 -22.69 8.06 -13.29
CA PHE A 175 -21.66 8.57 -12.40
C PHE A 175 -22.20 9.42 -11.24
N PRO A 176 -23.27 10.26 -11.37
CA PRO A 176 -23.87 10.88 -10.21
C PRO A 176 -24.37 9.88 -9.16
N VAL A 177 -24.92 8.73 -9.57
CA VAL A 177 -25.33 7.65 -8.65
C VAL A 177 -24.12 7.03 -7.98
N VAL A 178 -23.06 6.72 -8.73
CA VAL A 178 -21.79 6.19 -8.20
C VAL A 178 -21.17 7.15 -7.21
N TYR A 179 -21.14 8.45 -7.54
CA TYR A 179 -20.58 9.50 -6.69
C TYR A 179 -21.38 9.65 -5.39
N PHE A 180 -22.71 9.67 -5.49
CA PHE A 180 -23.59 9.75 -4.32
C PHE A 180 -23.37 8.58 -3.36
N ILE A 181 -23.37 7.34 -3.87
CA ILE A 181 -23.15 6.13 -3.09
C ILE A 181 -21.79 6.15 -2.40
N GLY A 182 -20.75 6.56 -3.11
CA GLY A 182 -19.39 6.50 -2.61
C GLY A 182 -18.98 7.66 -1.69
N ASN A 183 -19.50 8.87 -1.90
CA ASN A 183 -18.96 10.06 -1.24
C ASN A 183 -19.99 10.76 -0.33
N VAL A 184 -21.28 10.66 -0.62
CA VAL A 184 -22.32 11.43 0.09
C VAL A 184 -23.10 10.57 1.07
N MET A 185 -23.54 9.39 0.64
CA MET A 185 -24.50 8.54 1.36
C MET A 185 -24.01 8.06 2.74
N TRP A 186 -22.73 7.81 2.93
CA TRP A 186 -22.17 7.25 4.17
C TRP A 186 -22.29 8.17 5.39
N GLN A 187 -22.52 9.46 5.17
CA GLN A 187 -22.71 10.47 6.21
C GLN A 187 -24.17 10.66 6.62
N ILE A 188 -25.13 9.96 5.98
CA ILE A 188 -26.57 10.21 6.21
C ILE A 188 -27.31 8.90 6.49
N PRO A 189 -27.56 8.56 7.78
CA PRO A 189 -27.05 9.22 9.00
C PRO A 189 -25.55 8.90 9.18
N GLU A 190 -24.87 9.66 10.02
CA GLU A 190 -23.48 9.38 10.35
C GLU A 190 -23.33 7.94 10.85
N GLY A 191 -22.38 7.20 10.29
CA GLY A 191 -22.19 5.79 10.60
C GLY A 191 -23.14 4.81 9.91
N ALA A 192 -23.93 5.25 8.93
CA ALA A 192 -24.78 4.37 8.12
C ALA A 192 -23.99 3.24 7.45
N LEU A 193 -22.72 3.51 7.12
CA LEU A 193 -21.77 2.54 6.60
C LEU A 193 -20.62 2.38 7.59
N ASN A 194 -20.44 1.19 8.11
CA ASN A 194 -19.41 0.86 9.09
C ASN A 194 -18.59 -0.35 8.65
N GLY A 195 -17.38 -0.44 9.17
CA GLY A 195 -16.49 -1.58 8.98
C GLY A 195 -16.24 -1.92 7.51
N VAL A 196 -16.43 -3.19 7.18
CA VAL A 196 -16.20 -3.69 5.80
C VAL A 196 -17.25 -3.20 4.80
N ARG A 197 -18.46 -2.83 5.25
CA ARG A 197 -19.48 -2.22 4.39
C ARG A 197 -18.98 -0.89 3.83
N ASP A 198 -18.38 -0.05 4.66
CA ASP A 198 -17.78 1.20 4.23
C ASP A 198 -16.68 0.94 3.18
N GLY A 199 -15.83 -0.09 3.38
CA GLY A 199 -14.84 -0.51 2.39
C GLY A 199 -15.46 -0.90 1.03
N ILE A 200 -16.56 -1.66 1.04
CA ILE A 200 -17.27 -2.06 -0.19
C ILE A 200 -17.78 -0.84 -0.95
N PHE A 201 -18.43 0.10 -0.27
CA PHE A 201 -19.00 1.31 -0.88
C PHE A 201 -17.91 2.25 -1.37
N ASN A 202 -16.83 2.40 -0.60
CA ASN A 202 -15.68 3.19 -1.02
C ASN A 202 -15.06 2.64 -2.30
N TRP A 203 -14.80 1.33 -2.39
CA TRP A 203 -14.17 0.74 -3.58
C TRP A 203 -15.12 0.54 -4.76
N TYR A 204 -16.43 0.45 -4.51
CA TYR A 204 -17.40 0.62 -5.58
C TYR A 204 -17.21 1.97 -6.29
N TYR A 205 -17.09 3.07 -5.54
CA TYR A 205 -16.79 4.37 -6.11
C TYR A 205 -15.34 4.44 -6.63
N GLY A 206 -14.34 4.07 -5.83
CA GLY A 206 -12.93 4.23 -6.14
C GLY A 206 -12.53 3.57 -7.47
N HIS A 207 -13.13 2.43 -7.81
CA HIS A 207 -12.93 1.83 -9.13
C HIS A 207 -13.84 2.44 -10.21
N ASN A 208 -15.09 2.75 -9.90
CA ASN A 208 -16.02 3.28 -10.88
C ASN A 208 -15.78 4.75 -11.26
N VAL A 209 -15.00 5.52 -10.48
CA VAL A 209 -14.49 6.81 -10.95
C VAL A 209 -13.58 6.64 -12.18
N LEU A 210 -12.82 5.54 -12.26
CA LEU A 210 -12.05 5.19 -13.46
C LEU A 210 -12.96 4.66 -14.57
N GLY A 211 -13.95 3.83 -14.23
CA GLY A 211 -14.82 3.14 -15.17
C GLY A 211 -15.94 3.97 -15.74
N LEU A 212 -16.71 4.59 -14.89
CA LEU A 212 -17.95 5.29 -15.27
C LEU A 212 -17.79 6.82 -15.31
N TRP A 213 -16.57 7.34 -15.05
CA TRP A 213 -16.20 8.73 -15.32
C TRP A 213 -15.11 8.82 -16.39
N PHE A 214 -13.87 8.40 -16.09
CA PHE A 214 -12.77 8.57 -17.02
C PHE A 214 -12.88 7.71 -18.29
N THR A 215 -13.27 6.45 -18.17
CA THR A 215 -13.43 5.56 -19.34
C THR A 215 -14.60 5.99 -20.20
N THR A 216 -15.73 6.37 -19.59
CA THR A 216 -16.90 6.79 -20.33
C THR A 216 -16.83 8.23 -20.86
N LEU A 217 -15.84 9.02 -20.43
CA LEU A 217 -15.46 10.30 -21.07
C LEU A 217 -14.34 10.11 -22.11
N GLY A 218 -13.42 9.14 -21.92
CA GLY A 218 -12.26 8.90 -22.78
C GLY A 218 -12.58 8.11 -24.04
N ILE A 219 -13.26 6.96 -23.94
CA ILE A 219 -13.62 6.12 -25.10
C ILE A 219 -14.38 6.92 -26.16
N PRO A 220 -15.42 7.70 -25.81
CA PRO A 220 -16.13 8.53 -26.78
C PRO A 220 -15.23 9.58 -27.45
N ALA A 221 -14.22 10.09 -26.76
CA ALA A 221 -13.25 10.99 -27.36
C ALA A 221 -12.43 10.28 -28.46
N TRP A 222 -11.90 9.05 -28.18
CA TRP A 222 -11.21 8.27 -29.23
C TRP A 222 -12.15 7.93 -30.39
N TYR A 223 -13.40 7.54 -30.14
CA TYR A 223 -14.39 7.29 -31.17
C TYR A 223 -14.70 8.51 -32.05
N TYR A 224 -14.54 9.71 -31.52
CA TYR A 224 -14.73 10.93 -32.28
C TYR A 224 -13.44 11.38 -32.99
N PHE A 225 -12.35 11.57 -32.23
CA PHE A 225 -11.14 12.22 -32.74
C PHE A 225 -10.34 11.33 -33.71
N VAL A 226 -10.24 10.02 -33.46
CA VAL A 226 -9.48 9.12 -34.34
C VAL A 226 -10.10 9.10 -35.77
N PRO A 227 -11.38 8.73 -35.95
CA PRO A 227 -12.02 8.75 -37.28
C PRO A 227 -11.95 10.12 -37.97
N THR A 228 -12.12 11.19 -37.18
CA THR A 228 -12.11 12.55 -37.68
C THR A 228 -10.74 12.98 -38.25
N ILE A 229 -9.65 12.74 -37.47
CA ILE A 229 -8.27 13.08 -37.87
C ILE A 229 -7.84 12.32 -39.13
N ILE A 230 -8.19 11.03 -39.24
CA ILE A 230 -7.79 10.21 -40.38
C ILE A 230 -8.80 10.28 -41.55
N ARG A 231 -9.93 10.97 -41.35
CA ARG A 231 -11.03 11.10 -42.33
C ARG A 231 -11.58 9.75 -42.79
N ARG A 232 -11.88 8.87 -41.84
CA ARG A 232 -12.46 7.56 -42.14
C ARG A 232 -13.61 7.28 -41.17
N PRO A 233 -14.66 6.57 -41.61
CA PRO A 233 -15.73 6.14 -40.72
C PRO A 233 -15.20 5.12 -39.73
N LEU A 234 -15.82 5.03 -38.54
CA LEU A 234 -15.57 4.00 -37.55
C LEU A 234 -15.82 2.62 -38.21
N TYR A 235 -14.92 1.66 -37.92
CA TYR A 235 -14.92 0.34 -38.56
C TYR A 235 -16.23 -0.43 -38.32
N SER A 236 -16.69 -0.47 -37.07
CA SER A 236 -17.86 -1.29 -36.70
C SER A 236 -18.76 -0.60 -35.65
N HIS A 237 -20.02 -0.39 -36.02
CA HIS A 237 -21.04 0.09 -35.10
C HIS A 237 -21.43 -1.00 -34.06
N LEU A 238 -21.45 -2.29 -34.46
CA LEU A 238 -21.76 -3.39 -33.56
C LEU A 238 -20.74 -3.51 -32.44
N LEU A 239 -19.43 -3.39 -32.74
CA LEU A 239 -18.39 -3.38 -31.70
C LEU A 239 -18.57 -2.23 -30.71
N SER A 240 -19.07 -1.08 -31.18
CA SER A 240 -19.38 0.06 -30.30
C SER A 240 -20.55 -0.24 -29.36
N LEU A 241 -21.57 -0.94 -29.82
CA LEU A 241 -22.72 -1.40 -28.99
C LEU A 241 -22.27 -2.40 -27.94
N ILE A 242 -21.49 -3.40 -28.34
CA ILE A 242 -20.93 -4.40 -27.41
C ILE A 242 -20.13 -3.68 -26.32
N ALA A 243 -19.22 -2.78 -26.72
CA ALA A 243 -18.40 -2.05 -25.76
C ALA A 243 -19.24 -1.22 -24.78
N PHE A 244 -20.25 -0.50 -25.27
CA PHE A 244 -21.08 0.39 -24.44
C PHE A 244 -21.86 -0.37 -23.36
N PHE A 245 -22.66 -1.37 -23.76
CA PHE A 245 -23.50 -2.12 -22.80
C PHE A 245 -22.66 -3.00 -21.86
N SER A 246 -21.56 -3.57 -22.35
CA SER A 246 -20.64 -4.36 -21.53
C SER A 246 -19.94 -3.52 -20.47
N ILE A 247 -19.53 -2.26 -20.79
CA ILE A 247 -18.98 -1.34 -19.80
C ILE A 247 -20.02 -1.02 -18.72
N ALA A 248 -21.25 -0.67 -19.10
CA ALA A 248 -22.30 -0.35 -18.16
C ALA A 248 -22.58 -1.49 -17.16
N PHE A 249 -22.42 -2.73 -17.60
CA PHE A 249 -22.65 -3.91 -16.77
C PHE A 249 -21.39 -4.36 -16.04
N PHE A 250 -20.33 -4.73 -16.75
CA PHE A 250 -19.15 -5.36 -16.14
C PHE A 250 -18.36 -4.38 -15.29
N TYR A 251 -18.15 -3.15 -15.78
CA TYR A 251 -17.34 -2.19 -15.04
C TYR A 251 -17.95 -1.83 -13.68
N THR A 252 -19.26 -1.76 -13.61
CA THR A 252 -19.99 -1.48 -12.35
C THR A 252 -19.67 -2.50 -11.25
N GLY A 253 -19.38 -3.75 -11.62
CA GLY A 253 -19.17 -4.86 -10.69
C GLY A 253 -17.72 -5.09 -10.23
N VAL A 254 -16.72 -4.38 -10.78
CA VAL A 254 -15.31 -4.74 -10.57
C VAL A 254 -14.73 -4.28 -9.22
N GLY A 255 -15.31 -3.28 -8.56
CA GLY A 255 -14.72 -2.60 -7.39
C GLY A 255 -14.24 -3.52 -6.26
N ALA A 256 -14.91 -4.66 -6.06
CA ALA A 256 -14.55 -5.64 -5.03
C ALA A 256 -13.17 -6.29 -5.24
N HIS A 257 -12.56 -6.21 -6.44
CA HIS A 257 -11.23 -6.77 -6.65
C HIS A 257 -10.12 -6.01 -5.90
N HIS A 258 -10.33 -4.77 -5.49
CA HIS A 258 -9.41 -4.04 -4.62
C HIS A 258 -9.39 -4.58 -3.19
N LEU A 259 -10.40 -5.36 -2.82
CA LEU A 259 -10.59 -5.89 -1.48
C LEU A 259 -10.52 -7.44 -1.42
N LEU A 260 -9.92 -8.09 -2.44
CA LEU A 260 -9.84 -9.57 -2.49
C LEU A 260 -9.15 -10.17 -1.27
N GLN A 261 -8.20 -9.46 -0.69
CA GLN A 261 -7.44 -9.89 0.47
C GLN A 261 -8.09 -9.48 1.80
N ALA A 262 -9.08 -8.58 1.76
CA ALA A 262 -9.79 -8.09 2.93
C ALA A 262 -10.89 -9.07 3.39
N PRO A 263 -11.41 -8.95 4.62
CA PRO A 263 -12.43 -9.85 5.17
C PRO A 263 -13.82 -9.57 4.61
N LEU A 264 -14.01 -9.75 3.30
CA LEU A 264 -15.29 -9.62 2.61
C LEU A 264 -15.94 -10.97 2.34
N PRO A 265 -17.27 -11.01 2.07
CA PRO A 265 -17.93 -12.23 1.60
C PRO A 265 -17.29 -12.78 0.32
N GLU A 266 -17.01 -14.08 0.27
CA GLU A 266 -16.30 -14.72 -0.85
C GLU A 266 -17.04 -14.65 -2.19
N TRP A 267 -18.37 -14.67 -2.16
CA TRP A 267 -19.18 -14.51 -3.37
C TRP A 267 -18.96 -13.13 -4.01
N LEU A 268 -18.85 -12.06 -3.20
CA LEU A 268 -18.61 -10.70 -3.69
C LEU A 268 -17.21 -10.57 -4.31
N LYS A 269 -16.20 -11.18 -3.68
CA LYS A 269 -14.84 -11.28 -4.25
C LYS A 269 -14.86 -12.00 -5.59
N THR A 270 -15.62 -13.10 -5.70
CA THR A 270 -15.76 -13.86 -6.94
C THR A 270 -16.44 -13.05 -8.04
N VAL A 271 -17.49 -12.28 -7.71
CA VAL A 271 -18.13 -11.33 -8.65
C VAL A 271 -17.09 -10.29 -9.12
N GLY A 272 -16.32 -9.69 -8.21
CA GLY A 272 -15.28 -8.73 -8.58
C GLY A 272 -14.25 -9.28 -9.55
N VAL A 273 -13.76 -10.50 -9.32
CA VAL A 273 -12.80 -11.19 -10.22
C VAL A 273 -13.44 -11.47 -11.57
N LEU A 274 -14.64 -12.07 -11.59
CA LEU A 274 -15.35 -12.43 -12.82
C LEU A 274 -15.62 -11.21 -13.69
N MET A 275 -16.15 -10.14 -13.10
CA MET A 275 -16.44 -8.89 -13.82
C MET A 275 -15.15 -8.27 -14.37
N SER A 276 -14.04 -8.33 -13.63
CA SER A 276 -12.74 -7.81 -14.08
C SER A 276 -12.18 -8.60 -15.28
N ILE A 277 -12.36 -9.91 -15.34
CA ILE A 277 -11.97 -10.72 -16.50
C ILE A 277 -12.88 -10.41 -17.69
N LEU A 278 -14.20 -10.30 -17.45
CA LEU A 278 -15.18 -9.97 -18.49
C LEU A 278 -15.00 -8.57 -19.07
N MET A 279 -14.27 -7.65 -18.37
CA MET A 279 -13.87 -6.36 -18.94
C MET A 279 -12.99 -6.49 -20.18
N LEU A 280 -12.37 -7.62 -20.43
CA LEU A 280 -11.70 -7.87 -21.72
C LEU A 280 -12.66 -7.77 -22.93
N VAL A 281 -13.92 -8.09 -22.74
CA VAL A 281 -14.93 -8.02 -23.83
C VAL A 281 -15.09 -6.59 -24.37
N PRO A 282 -15.47 -5.57 -23.56
CA PRO A 282 -15.59 -4.21 -24.05
C PRO A 282 -14.24 -3.61 -24.49
N VAL A 283 -13.14 -3.93 -23.82
CA VAL A 283 -11.81 -3.44 -24.15
C VAL A 283 -11.35 -3.95 -25.52
N LEU A 284 -11.49 -5.25 -25.78
CA LEU A 284 -11.13 -5.84 -27.07
C LEU A 284 -12.07 -5.36 -28.18
N ALA A 285 -13.37 -5.19 -27.91
CA ALA A 285 -14.31 -4.63 -28.89
C ALA A 285 -13.94 -3.18 -29.25
N PHE A 286 -13.58 -2.35 -28.27
CA PHE A 286 -13.11 -0.99 -28.47
C PHE A 286 -11.75 -0.97 -29.20
N ALA A 287 -10.78 -1.73 -28.75
CA ALA A 287 -9.43 -1.81 -29.34
C ALA A 287 -9.50 -2.24 -30.81
N THR A 288 -10.22 -3.35 -31.09
CA THR A 288 -10.41 -3.84 -32.46
C THR A 288 -11.04 -2.79 -33.35
N ASN A 289 -12.04 -2.06 -32.84
CA ASN A 289 -12.73 -1.02 -33.60
C ASN A 289 -11.78 0.11 -33.98
N ILE A 290 -10.98 0.62 -33.05
CA ILE A 290 -10.00 1.70 -33.31
C ILE A 290 -8.85 1.20 -34.20
N ILE A 291 -8.26 0.03 -33.93
CA ILE A 291 -7.15 -0.53 -34.70
C ILE A 291 -7.56 -0.75 -36.17
N LEU A 292 -8.74 -1.29 -36.42
CA LEU A 292 -9.23 -1.52 -37.79
C LEU A 292 -9.69 -0.23 -38.45
N THR A 293 -10.14 0.77 -37.72
CA THR A 293 -10.35 2.13 -38.22
C THR A 293 -9.04 2.75 -38.69
N MET A 294 -7.95 2.54 -37.98
CA MET A 294 -6.60 3.01 -38.26
C MET A 294 -5.90 2.27 -39.42
N ARG A 295 -6.42 1.13 -39.88
CA ARG A 295 -5.78 0.29 -40.90
C ARG A 295 -5.41 1.10 -42.15
N GLY A 296 -4.09 1.17 -42.48
CA GLY A 296 -3.57 1.95 -43.60
C GLY A 296 -3.50 3.46 -43.38
N ALA A 297 -3.63 3.94 -42.13
CA ALA A 297 -3.50 5.34 -41.76
C ALA A 297 -2.51 5.60 -40.61
N TRP A 298 -1.73 4.60 -40.22
CA TRP A 298 -0.78 4.68 -39.09
C TRP A 298 0.31 5.73 -39.28
N ASN A 299 0.69 6.01 -40.54
CA ASN A 299 1.64 7.06 -40.88
C ASN A 299 1.18 8.47 -40.49
N ARG A 300 -0.13 8.68 -40.28
CA ARG A 300 -0.68 9.95 -39.80
C ARG A 300 -0.21 10.34 -38.40
N ILE A 301 0.19 9.36 -37.58
CA ILE A 301 0.67 9.60 -36.22
C ILE A 301 2.01 10.34 -36.24
N ILE A 302 2.92 9.99 -37.18
CA ILE A 302 4.33 10.42 -37.16
C ILE A 302 4.47 11.94 -37.21
N ASN A 303 3.67 12.62 -38.00
CA ASN A 303 3.81 14.05 -38.27
C ASN A 303 2.76 14.93 -37.55
N HIS A 304 1.95 14.35 -36.64
CA HIS A 304 0.86 15.07 -36.00
C HIS A 304 0.92 14.90 -34.46
N VAL A 305 1.64 15.79 -33.78
CA VAL A 305 1.92 15.67 -32.34
C VAL A 305 0.67 15.52 -31.47
N PRO A 306 -0.43 16.31 -31.67
CA PRO A 306 -1.66 16.06 -30.91
C PRO A 306 -2.20 14.64 -31.11
N PHE A 307 -2.04 14.05 -32.28
CA PHE A 307 -2.44 12.68 -32.53
C PHE A 307 -1.49 11.65 -31.90
N GLN A 308 -0.19 11.97 -31.77
CA GLN A 308 0.74 11.16 -31.01
C GLN A 308 0.28 11.03 -29.55
N PHE A 309 -0.09 12.13 -28.90
CA PHE A 309 -0.67 12.13 -27.56
C PHE A 309 -1.93 11.25 -27.48
N ILE A 310 -2.89 11.44 -28.39
CA ILE A 310 -4.17 10.70 -28.42
C ILE A 310 -3.92 9.19 -28.59
N MET A 311 -3.00 8.79 -29.49
CA MET A 311 -2.72 7.38 -29.77
C MET A 311 -1.81 6.74 -28.72
N ALA A 312 -0.89 7.48 -28.11
CA ALA A 312 -0.14 7.02 -26.94
C ALA A 312 -1.10 6.70 -25.80
N GLY A 313 -2.07 7.61 -25.53
CA GLY A 313 -3.14 7.37 -24.56
C GLY A 313 -3.97 6.13 -24.88
N PHE A 314 -4.31 5.90 -26.15
CA PHE A 314 -5.03 4.69 -26.56
C PHE A 314 -4.24 3.41 -26.28
N ILE A 315 -2.96 3.36 -26.64
CA ILE A 315 -2.11 2.19 -26.39
C ILE A 315 -2.00 1.91 -24.88
N MET A 316 -1.75 2.94 -24.08
CA MET A 316 -1.62 2.81 -22.62
C MET A 316 -2.95 2.38 -21.98
N TYR A 317 -4.10 2.86 -22.50
CA TYR A 317 -5.41 2.41 -22.05
C TYR A 317 -5.64 0.91 -22.32
N ILE A 318 -5.21 0.39 -23.46
CA ILE A 318 -5.30 -1.06 -23.73
C ILE A 318 -4.37 -1.84 -22.80
N LEU A 319 -3.13 -1.39 -22.62
CA LEU A 319 -2.15 -2.04 -21.74
C LEU A 319 -2.64 -2.10 -20.29
N VAL A 320 -3.18 -0.99 -19.76
CA VAL A 320 -3.69 -0.96 -18.39
C VAL A 320 -4.91 -1.85 -18.22
N SER A 321 -5.77 -1.96 -19.23
CA SER A 321 -6.95 -2.82 -19.18
C SER A 321 -6.57 -4.31 -19.16
N LEU A 322 -5.56 -4.71 -19.94
CA LEU A 322 -5.00 -6.06 -19.91
C LEU A 322 -4.34 -6.36 -18.54
N GLN A 323 -3.54 -5.41 -18.06
CA GLN A 323 -2.88 -5.52 -16.75
C GLN A 323 -3.91 -5.59 -15.61
N GLY A 324 -4.98 -4.81 -15.66
CA GLY A 324 -6.06 -4.79 -14.66
C GLY A 324 -6.80 -6.12 -14.56
N SER A 325 -7.16 -6.72 -15.70
CA SER A 325 -7.79 -8.05 -15.73
C SER A 325 -6.86 -9.14 -15.18
N PHE A 326 -5.56 -9.07 -15.48
CA PHE A 326 -4.57 -9.99 -14.96
C PHE A 326 -4.41 -9.86 -13.43
N GLN A 327 -4.17 -8.65 -12.93
CA GLN A 327 -3.93 -8.43 -11.50
C GLN A 327 -5.18 -8.60 -10.62
N SER A 328 -6.37 -8.65 -11.21
CA SER A 328 -7.62 -8.91 -10.50
C SER A 328 -7.88 -10.38 -10.20
N THR A 329 -7.13 -11.31 -10.79
CA THR A 329 -7.24 -12.74 -10.44
C THR A 329 -6.72 -13.00 -9.03
N ARG A 330 -7.28 -13.99 -8.31
CA ARG A 330 -6.95 -14.24 -6.90
C ARG A 330 -5.44 -14.43 -6.67
N ILE A 331 -4.79 -15.23 -7.53
CA ILE A 331 -3.35 -15.55 -7.41
C ILE A 331 -2.51 -14.30 -7.69
N SER A 332 -2.75 -13.63 -8.81
CA SER A 332 -1.99 -12.42 -9.15
C SER A 332 -2.20 -11.30 -8.14
N ASN A 333 -3.44 -11.13 -7.65
CA ASN A 333 -3.76 -10.13 -6.63
C ASN A 333 -3.04 -10.42 -5.31
N ALA A 334 -3.02 -11.67 -4.85
CA ALA A 334 -2.32 -12.06 -3.63
C ALA A 334 -0.82 -11.74 -3.71
N PHE A 335 -0.22 -11.86 -4.89
CA PHE A 335 1.18 -11.54 -5.14
C PHE A 335 1.42 -10.04 -5.36
N LEU A 336 0.64 -9.36 -6.21
CA LEU A 336 0.93 -8.01 -6.70
C LEU A 336 0.39 -6.89 -5.79
N HIS A 337 -0.71 -7.14 -5.09
CA HIS A 337 -1.37 -6.12 -4.30
C HIS A 337 -0.51 -5.67 -3.12
N PHE A 338 -0.74 -4.48 -2.60
CA PHE A 338 -0.02 -3.80 -1.51
C PHE A 338 1.40 -3.30 -1.82
N SER A 339 1.92 -3.52 -3.03
CA SER A 339 3.24 -3.07 -3.46
C SER A 339 3.19 -1.82 -4.34
N GLN A 340 4.31 -1.46 -4.96
CA GLN A 340 4.36 -0.36 -5.94
C GLN A 340 3.73 -0.70 -7.31
N TRP A 341 3.36 -1.96 -7.55
CA TRP A 341 2.69 -2.38 -8.79
C TRP A 341 1.35 -1.67 -9.01
N PRO A 342 0.40 -1.62 -8.03
CA PRO A 342 -0.84 -0.85 -8.19
C PRO A 342 -0.62 0.64 -8.44
N VAL A 343 0.45 1.22 -7.89
CA VAL A 343 0.82 2.63 -8.17
C VAL A 343 1.19 2.80 -9.64
N GLY A 344 2.02 1.90 -10.19
CA GLY A 344 2.34 1.88 -11.63
C GLY A 344 1.08 1.71 -12.47
N HIS A 345 0.21 0.77 -12.12
CA HIS A 345 -1.07 0.51 -12.78
C HIS A 345 -1.99 1.75 -12.81
N ALA A 346 -2.18 2.41 -11.67
CA ALA A 346 -3.01 3.62 -11.60
C ALA A 346 -2.47 4.76 -12.48
N HIS A 347 -1.14 4.95 -12.52
CA HIS A 347 -0.53 5.95 -13.39
C HIS A 347 -0.59 5.57 -14.87
N LEU A 348 -0.54 4.28 -15.22
CA LEU A 348 -0.75 3.81 -16.59
C LEU A 348 -2.17 4.15 -17.08
N ALA A 349 -3.18 4.06 -16.20
CA ALA A 349 -4.54 4.48 -16.50
C ALA A 349 -4.67 5.99 -16.63
N LEU A 350 -4.32 6.71 -15.55
CA LEU A 350 -4.68 8.12 -15.37
C LEU A 350 -3.77 9.05 -16.16
N LEU A 351 -2.46 8.96 -15.98
CA LEU A 351 -1.52 9.77 -16.73
C LEU A 351 -1.34 9.21 -18.14
N GLY A 352 -1.05 7.91 -18.23
CA GLY A 352 -0.79 7.22 -19.50
C GLY A 352 -2.00 7.22 -20.43
N GLY A 353 -3.15 6.72 -19.98
CA GLY A 353 -4.37 6.66 -20.80
C GLY A 353 -5.02 8.02 -20.96
N PHE A 354 -5.61 8.53 -19.89
CA PHE A 354 -6.49 9.70 -19.95
C PHE A 354 -5.75 11.04 -19.93
N GLY A 355 -4.59 11.15 -19.27
CA GLY A 355 -3.80 12.37 -19.24
C GLY A 355 -3.21 12.71 -20.61
N PHE A 356 -2.65 11.71 -21.31
CA PHE A 356 -2.16 11.89 -22.68
C PHE A 356 -3.32 12.20 -23.65
N LEU A 357 -4.47 11.54 -23.50
CA LEU A 357 -5.65 11.86 -24.29
C LEU A 357 -6.07 13.32 -24.08
N ALA A 358 -6.19 13.77 -22.83
CA ALA A 358 -6.58 15.14 -22.49
C ALA A 358 -5.60 16.16 -23.08
N ALA A 359 -4.29 15.96 -22.90
CA ALA A 359 -3.26 16.84 -23.46
C ALA A 359 -3.33 16.90 -25.01
N GLY A 360 -3.52 15.74 -25.66
CA GLY A 360 -3.67 15.67 -27.09
C GLY A 360 -4.89 16.41 -27.62
N MET A 361 -6.03 16.28 -26.94
CA MET A 361 -7.25 17.02 -27.29
C MET A 361 -7.10 18.53 -27.08
N ILE A 362 -6.46 18.95 -25.99
CA ILE A 362 -6.20 20.38 -25.73
C ILE A 362 -5.32 20.96 -26.84
N TYR A 363 -4.21 20.33 -27.22
CA TYR A 363 -3.37 20.76 -28.32
C TYR A 363 -4.10 20.80 -29.67
N LEU A 364 -5.03 19.85 -29.88
CA LEU A 364 -5.82 19.78 -31.09
C LEU A 364 -6.90 20.90 -31.19
N LEU A 365 -7.53 21.20 -30.04
CA LEU A 365 -8.72 22.07 -30.02
C LEU A 365 -8.40 23.54 -29.70
N VAL A 366 -7.35 23.84 -28.94
CA VAL A 366 -6.99 25.22 -28.59
C VAL A 366 -6.82 26.10 -29.81
N PRO A 367 -6.09 25.72 -30.87
CA PRO A 367 -6.02 26.53 -32.11
C PRO A 367 -7.37 26.82 -32.76
N ARG A 368 -8.27 25.82 -32.73
CA ARG A 368 -9.60 25.96 -33.33
C ARG A 368 -10.52 26.90 -32.56
N ILE A 369 -10.48 26.86 -31.23
CA ILE A 369 -11.32 27.73 -30.38
C ILE A 369 -10.76 29.14 -30.20
N THR A 370 -9.46 29.34 -30.40
CA THR A 370 -8.80 30.65 -30.31
C THR A 370 -8.66 31.34 -31.67
N GLY A 371 -8.72 30.59 -32.77
CA GLY A 371 -8.41 31.09 -34.13
C GLY A 371 -6.92 31.40 -34.31
N THR A 372 -6.04 30.94 -33.40
CA THR A 372 -4.60 31.24 -33.47
C THR A 372 -3.78 29.94 -33.47
N ARG A 373 -2.60 29.95 -34.11
CA ARG A 373 -1.68 28.80 -34.05
C ARG A 373 -1.14 28.58 -32.64
N ILE A 374 -0.81 27.35 -32.32
CA ILE A 374 -0.05 27.02 -31.09
C ILE A 374 1.23 27.86 -31.07
N PHE A 375 1.53 28.47 -29.94
CA PHE A 375 2.65 29.39 -29.76
C PHE A 375 3.98 28.78 -30.25
N SER A 376 4.27 27.52 -29.89
CA SER A 376 5.49 26.85 -30.35
C SER A 376 5.27 25.38 -30.67
N GLN A 377 5.53 25.00 -31.93
CA GLN A 377 5.53 23.60 -32.36
C GLN A 377 6.69 22.79 -31.71
N GLY A 378 7.83 23.46 -31.46
CA GLY A 378 8.99 22.86 -30.78
C GLY A 378 8.67 22.49 -29.34
N LEU A 379 8.06 23.40 -28.59
CA LEU A 379 7.61 23.14 -27.22
C LEU A 379 6.57 22.02 -27.15
N MET A 380 5.65 21.96 -28.13
CA MET A 380 4.65 20.91 -28.22
C MET A 380 5.30 19.52 -28.42
N LYS A 381 6.30 19.40 -29.32
CA LYS A 381 7.05 18.15 -29.54
C LYS A 381 7.85 17.78 -28.30
N LEU A 382 8.54 18.75 -27.71
CA LEU A 382 9.37 18.51 -26.53
C LEU A 382 8.52 18.09 -25.32
N SER A 383 7.38 18.74 -25.08
CA SER A 383 6.45 18.34 -24.01
C SER A 383 5.93 16.91 -24.19
N PHE A 384 5.66 16.48 -25.42
CA PHE A 384 5.28 15.08 -25.69
C PHE A 384 6.40 14.11 -25.30
N TRP A 385 7.61 14.31 -25.80
CA TRP A 385 8.70 13.37 -25.59
C TRP A 385 9.15 13.31 -24.13
N LEU A 386 9.19 14.46 -23.44
CA LEU A 386 9.51 14.50 -22.01
C LEU A 386 8.43 13.78 -21.18
N ALA A 387 7.15 14.06 -21.44
CA ALA A 387 6.08 13.38 -20.75
C ALA A 387 6.06 11.87 -21.03
N PHE A 388 6.27 11.46 -22.30
CA PHE A 388 6.24 10.07 -22.72
C PHE A 388 7.42 9.26 -22.15
N LEU A 389 8.65 9.72 -22.34
CA LEU A 389 9.84 9.04 -21.86
C LEU A 389 9.90 9.05 -20.32
N GLY A 390 9.56 10.19 -19.70
CA GLY A 390 9.47 10.30 -18.26
C GLY A 390 8.42 9.34 -17.67
N PHE A 391 7.27 9.22 -18.32
CA PHE A 391 6.23 8.28 -17.92
C PHE A 391 6.69 6.81 -18.06
N ILE A 392 7.29 6.43 -19.18
CA ILE A 392 7.80 5.05 -19.36
C ILE A 392 8.84 4.71 -18.31
N THR A 393 9.78 5.64 -18.04
CA THR A 393 10.79 5.48 -16.98
C THR A 393 10.14 5.28 -15.61
N PHE A 394 9.20 6.15 -15.26
CA PHE A 394 8.43 6.06 -14.01
C PHE A 394 7.66 4.74 -13.90
N PHE A 395 6.88 4.40 -14.92
CA PHE A 395 6.05 3.19 -14.96
C PHE A 395 6.89 1.91 -14.81
N THR A 396 8.01 1.82 -15.54
CA THR A 396 8.92 0.69 -15.46
C THR A 396 9.51 0.56 -14.05
N ALA A 397 9.95 1.68 -13.47
CA ALA A 397 10.49 1.69 -12.11
C ALA A 397 9.46 1.19 -11.07
N MET A 398 8.19 1.62 -11.16
CA MET A 398 7.13 1.18 -10.23
C MET A 398 6.75 -0.28 -10.42
N THR A 399 6.62 -0.71 -11.66
CA THR A 399 6.29 -2.10 -11.98
C THR A 399 7.38 -3.06 -11.48
N THR A 400 8.66 -2.75 -11.76
CA THR A 400 9.79 -3.55 -11.28
C THR A 400 9.96 -3.49 -9.77
N ALA A 401 9.80 -2.30 -9.13
CA ALA A 401 9.77 -2.18 -7.68
C ALA A 401 8.69 -3.06 -7.04
N GLY A 402 7.49 -3.09 -7.64
CA GLY A 402 6.40 -3.96 -7.19
C GLY A 402 6.76 -5.43 -7.26
N LEU A 403 7.38 -5.89 -8.36
CA LEU A 403 7.81 -7.28 -8.52
C LEU A 403 8.91 -7.66 -7.50
N VAL A 404 9.91 -6.79 -7.30
CA VAL A 404 10.97 -7.01 -6.30
C VAL A 404 10.38 -7.05 -4.88
N ALA A 405 9.52 -6.10 -4.53
CA ALA A 405 8.88 -6.08 -3.21
C ALA A 405 8.07 -7.35 -2.96
N ASN A 406 7.25 -7.75 -3.93
CA ASN A 406 6.41 -8.94 -3.79
C ASN A 406 7.22 -10.23 -3.76
N SER A 407 8.29 -10.32 -4.54
CA SER A 407 9.22 -11.46 -4.48
C SER A 407 9.84 -11.60 -3.08
N ASN A 408 10.29 -10.48 -2.49
CA ASN A 408 10.82 -10.46 -1.14
C ASN A 408 9.75 -10.87 -0.10
N TRP A 409 8.54 -10.31 -0.19
CA TRP A 409 7.46 -10.65 0.75
C TRP A 409 7.00 -12.10 0.60
N TRP A 410 7.02 -12.64 -0.61
CA TRP A 410 6.72 -14.05 -0.85
C TRP A 410 7.77 -14.98 -0.23
N GLN A 411 9.02 -14.50 -0.14
CA GLN A 411 10.10 -15.14 0.60
C GLN A 411 10.08 -14.82 2.11
N HIS A 412 9.02 -14.16 2.59
CA HIS A 412 8.81 -13.73 3.97
C HIS A 412 9.81 -12.66 4.48
N ILE A 413 10.58 -12.03 3.60
CA ILE A 413 11.34 -10.84 3.94
C ILE A 413 10.33 -9.74 4.29
N ASN A 414 10.49 -9.11 5.44
CA ASN A 414 9.51 -8.11 5.89
C ASN A 414 9.59 -6.82 5.05
N VAL A 415 8.57 -5.96 5.23
CA VAL A 415 8.47 -4.71 4.45
C VAL A 415 9.69 -3.81 4.68
N VAL A 416 10.16 -3.68 5.92
CA VAL A 416 11.27 -2.78 6.28
C VAL A 416 12.59 -3.23 5.68
N GLU A 417 12.84 -4.54 5.66
CA GLU A 417 14.03 -5.14 5.02
C GLU A 417 13.98 -5.06 3.48
N THR A 418 12.77 -5.06 2.92
CA THR A 418 12.57 -4.89 1.48
C THR A 418 12.93 -3.47 1.00
N LEU A 419 12.72 -2.44 1.81
CA LEU A 419 12.90 -1.04 1.41
C LEU A 419 14.30 -0.70 0.84
N PRO A 420 15.42 -1.15 1.41
CA PRO A 420 16.74 -0.88 0.85
C PRO A 420 16.91 -1.42 -0.58
N THR A 421 16.33 -2.59 -0.90
CA THR A 421 16.39 -3.18 -2.24
C THR A 421 15.60 -2.37 -3.28
N LEU A 422 14.66 -1.53 -2.82
CA LEU A 422 13.83 -0.66 -3.66
C LEU A 422 14.42 0.72 -3.91
N LYS A 423 15.48 1.12 -3.21
CA LYS A 423 16.04 2.48 -3.25
C LYS A 423 16.34 2.95 -4.67
N ILE A 424 16.98 2.11 -5.49
CA ILE A 424 17.29 2.48 -6.88
C ILE A 424 16.02 2.71 -7.70
N HIS A 425 14.98 1.89 -7.50
CA HIS A 425 13.71 2.06 -8.19
C HIS A 425 13.03 3.38 -7.79
N PHE A 426 13.11 3.78 -6.51
CA PHE A 426 12.56 5.05 -6.04
C PHE A 426 13.31 6.26 -6.63
N ILE A 427 14.62 6.18 -6.79
CA ILE A 427 15.41 7.22 -7.47
C ILE A 427 15.02 7.31 -8.95
N VAL A 428 14.94 6.18 -9.66
CA VAL A 428 14.51 6.15 -11.08
C VAL A 428 13.07 6.64 -11.24
N ARG A 429 12.18 6.29 -10.29
CA ARG A 429 10.82 6.85 -10.20
C ARG A 429 10.84 8.37 -10.14
N ALA A 430 11.67 8.96 -9.30
CA ALA A 430 11.77 10.41 -9.13
C ALA A 430 12.33 11.08 -10.39
N ILE A 431 13.34 10.50 -11.05
CA ILE A 431 13.87 10.99 -12.33
C ILE A 431 12.78 10.98 -13.40
N GLY A 432 12.07 9.87 -13.57
CA GLY A 432 10.95 9.77 -14.51
C GLY A 432 9.84 10.77 -14.19
N GLY A 433 9.44 10.88 -12.91
CA GLY A 433 8.45 11.85 -12.44
C GLY A 433 8.86 13.30 -12.70
N GLY A 434 10.10 13.67 -12.40
CA GLY A 434 10.67 15.00 -12.67
C GLY A 434 10.66 15.34 -14.16
N THR A 435 10.96 14.34 -15.02
CA THR A 435 10.89 14.50 -16.48
C THR A 435 9.45 14.75 -16.94
N VAL A 436 8.46 14.06 -16.35
CA VAL A 436 7.02 14.33 -16.60
C VAL A 436 6.66 15.77 -16.18
N VAL A 437 7.12 16.23 -15.01
CA VAL A 437 6.89 17.61 -14.54
C VAL A 437 7.42 18.64 -15.53
N LEU A 438 8.64 18.46 -16.05
CA LEU A 438 9.19 19.33 -17.08
C LEU A 438 8.31 19.35 -18.34
N GLY A 439 7.87 18.18 -18.81
CA GLY A 439 6.91 18.06 -19.91
C GLY A 439 5.59 18.79 -19.65
N ALA A 440 5.06 18.68 -18.42
CA ALA A 440 3.83 19.36 -17.99
C ALA A 440 3.98 20.89 -17.92
N ILE A 441 5.13 21.40 -17.44
CA ILE A 441 5.45 22.82 -17.42
C ILE A 441 5.50 23.37 -18.84
N LEU A 442 6.20 22.69 -19.76
CA LEU A 442 6.28 23.10 -21.17
C LEU A 442 4.91 23.07 -21.85
N PHE A 443 4.10 22.05 -21.54
CA PHE A 443 2.71 21.99 -22.02
C PHE A 443 1.91 23.20 -21.56
N ALA A 444 1.93 23.49 -20.25
CA ALA A 444 1.18 24.61 -19.68
C ALA A 444 1.65 25.96 -20.24
N LEU A 445 2.95 26.20 -20.29
CA LEU A 445 3.54 27.42 -20.87
C LEU A 445 3.08 27.60 -22.32
N ASN A 446 3.14 26.54 -23.12
CA ASN A 446 2.75 26.61 -24.53
C ASN A 446 1.26 26.92 -24.73
N ILE A 447 0.38 26.27 -23.93
CA ILE A 447 -1.08 26.51 -24.00
C ILE A 447 -1.46 27.89 -23.46
N LEU A 448 -0.93 28.30 -22.30
CA LEU A 448 -1.26 29.59 -21.69
C LEU A 448 -0.74 30.76 -22.53
N THR A 449 0.45 30.64 -23.14
CA THR A 449 0.98 31.62 -24.08
C THR A 449 0.14 31.70 -25.36
N THR A 450 -0.37 30.54 -25.83
CA THR A 450 -1.30 30.53 -26.97
C THR A 450 -2.57 31.33 -26.67
N PHE A 451 -3.12 31.20 -25.46
CA PHE A 451 -4.32 31.96 -25.06
C PHE A 451 -4.11 33.47 -24.98
N GLY A 452 -2.90 33.91 -24.55
CA GLY A 452 -2.65 35.31 -24.25
C GLY A 452 -1.88 36.09 -25.31
N LEU A 453 -0.90 35.47 -25.95
CA LEU A 453 0.12 36.16 -26.76
C LEU A 453 0.17 35.73 -28.26
N SER A 454 -0.44 34.61 -28.63
CA SER A 454 -0.37 34.16 -30.03
C SER A 454 -1.23 35.05 -30.91
N ARG A 455 -0.61 35.70 -31.91
CA ARG A 455 -1.28 36.60 -32.87
C ARG A 455 -1.35 36.02 -34.29
N HIS A 456 -0.69 34.88 -34.53
CA HIS A 456 -0.70 34.26 -35.86
C HIS A 456 -2.02 33.53 -36.10
N PRO A 457 -2.75 33.84 -37.16
CA PRO A 457 -4.00 33.16 -37.47
C PRO A 457 -3.78 31.66 -37.68
N HIS A 458 -4.73 30.88 -37.22
CA HIS A 458 -4.78 29.45 -37.48
C HIS A 458 -5.22 29.20 -38.92
N GLU A 459 -4.28 28.73 -39.75
CA GLU A 459 -4.63 28.21 -41.07
C GLU A 459 -4.88 26.72 -40.92
N GLU A 460 -6.13 26.30 -41.10
CA GLU A 460 -6.46 24.87 -41.16
C GLU A 460 -5.71 24.24 -42.33
N THR A 461 -4.79 23.35 -42.01
CA THR A 461 -4.18 22.51 -43.02
C THR A 461 -5.26 21.63 -43.67
N ALA A 462 -5.08 21.22 -44.92
CA ALA A 462 -5.99 20.27 -45.56
C ALA A 462 -6.21 18.97 -44.76
N ALA A 463 -5.31 18.67 -43.80
CA ALA A 463 -5.43 17.55 -42.88
C ALA A 463 -6.31 17.85 -41.64
N GLU A 464 -6.51 19.13 -41.31
CA GLU A 464 -7.26 19.59 -40.12
C GLU A 464 -8.69 20.00 -40.43
N GLN A 465 -9.05 20.15 -41.69
CA GLN A 465 -10.43 20.43 -42.12
C GLN A 465 -11.32 19.22 -41.77
N LEU A 466 -12.07 19.34 -40.70
CA LEU A 466 -13.06 18.35 -40.25
C LEU A 466 -14.31 18.44 -41.14
N LYS A 467 -14.24 17.95 -42.38
CA LYS A 467 -15.46 17.74 -43.20
C LYS A 467 -16.14 16.47 -42.71
N ASP A 468 -17.44 16.57 -42.49
CA ASP A 468 -18.28 15.41 -42.14
C ASP A 468 -18.04 14.28 -43.13
N VAL A 469 -17.46 13.19 -42.65
CA VAL A 469 -17.24 12.00 -43.46
C VAL A 469 -18.56 11.24 -43.53
N GLN A 470 -19.37 11.54 -44.54
CA GLN A 470 -20.52 10.72 -44.84
C GLN A 470 -20.08 9.32 -45.22
N SER A 471 -20.52 8.33 -44.45
CA SER A 471 -20.25 6.93 -44.76
C SER A 471 -20.95 6.52 -46.05
N THR A 472 -20.18 6.25 -47.09
CA THR A 472 -20.68 5.74 -48.38
C THR A 472 -20.82 4.21 -48.41
N LYS A 473 -20.50 3.50 -47.35
CA LYS A 473 -20.63 2.01 -47.33
C LYS A 473 -22.08 1.58 -47.08
N LYS A 474 -22.56 0.70 -47.96
CA LYS A 474 -23.81 -0.04 -47.75
C LYS A 474 -23.65 -0.91 -46.49
N HIS A 475 -24.38 -0.57 -45.44
CA HIS A 475 -24.39 -1.35 -44.20
C HIS A 475 -25.30 -2.59 -44.35
N SER A 476 -25.01 -3.64 -43.54
CA SER A 476 -25.90 -4.78 -43.45
C SER A 476 -27.31 -4.35 -42.99
N PRO A 477 -28.38 -5.04 -43.37
CA PRO A 477 -29.75 -4.68 -42.95
C PRO A 477 -29.89 -4.60 -41.41
N PHE A 478 -29.21 -5.45 -40.69
CA PHE A 478 -29.21 -5.45 -39.19
C PHE A 478 -28.54 -4.16 -38.63
N LEU A 479 -27.40 -3.76 -39.16
CA LEU A 479 -26.70 -2.56 -38.73
C LEU A 479 -27.50 -1.29 -39.08
N ARG A 480 -28.15 -1.26 -40.24
CA ARG A 480 -29.04 -0.18 -40.62
C ARG A 480 -30.23 -0.05 -39.67
N TYR A 481 -30.86 -1.20 -39.34
CA TYR A 481 -31.98 -1.25 -38.40
C TYR A 481 -31.57 -0.73 -37.02
N SER A 482 -30.40 -1.17 -36.46
CA SER A 482 -29.92 -0.73 -35.14
C SER A 482 -29.60 0.79 -35.11
N GLN A 483 -29.03 1.34 -36.17
CA GLN A 483 -28.79 2.79 -36.27
C GLN A 483 -30.05 3.64 -36.32
N GLU A 484 -31.09 3.14 -36.96
CA GLU A 484 -32.37 3.86 -37.13
C GLU A 484 -33.26 3.74 -35.87
N LYS A 485 -33.17 2.64 -35.13
CA LYS A 485 -34.04 2.33 -33.99
C LYS A 485 -33.43 2.68 -32.63
N LEU A 486 -32.08 2.72 -32.50
CA LEU A 486 -31.43 3.14 -31.26
C LEU A 486 -31.56 4.64 -31.03
N ASN A 487 -32.57 5.05 -30.34
CA ASN A 487 -32.81 6.41 -29.91
C ASN A 487 -32.34 6.64 -28.46
N LEU A 488 -32.29 7.92 -28.06
CA LEU A 488 -31.81 8.29 -26.72
C LEU A 488 -32.52 7.54 -25.57
N PRO A 489 -33.86 7.38 -25.56
CA PRO A 489 -34.53 6.62 -24.51
C PRO A 489 -34.08 5.15 -24.42
N ILE A 490 -33.91 4.45 -25.53
CA ILE A 490 -33.49 3.03 -25.52
C ILE A 490 -32.08 2.89 -24.98
N ILE A 491 -31.15 3.76 -25.39
CA ILE A 491 -29.77 3.73 -24.94
C ILE A 491 -29.69 4.05 -23.45
N THR A 492 -30.39 5.09 -23.00
CA THR A 492 -30.37 5.51 -21.60
C THR A 492 -31.10 4.51 -20.70
N VAL A 493 -32.29 4.06 -21.05
CA VAL A 493 -33.03 3.07 -20.25
C VAL A 493 -32.33 1.71 -20.24
N GLY A 494 -31.93 1.19 -21.41
CA GLY A 494 -31.24 -0.10 -21.48
C GLY A 494 -29.89 -0.10 -20.79
N GLY A 495 -29.06 0.93 -20.99
CA GLY A 495 -27.78 1.09 -20.29
C GLY A 495 -27.96 1.24 -18.78
N THR A 496 -28.98 2.01 -18.35
CA THR A 496 -29.28 2.20 -16.93
C THR A 496 -29.84 0.94 -16.27
N ALA A 497 -30.63 0.14 -16.96
CA ALA A 497 -31.15 -1.11 -16.41
C ALA A 497 -30.02 -2.11 -16.08
N VAL A 498 -29.03 -2.28 -16.98
CA VAL A 498 -27.90 -3.18 -16.73
C VAL A 498 -26.94 -2.63 -15.66
N PHE A 499 -26.74 -1.32 -15.62
CA PHE A 499 -26.01 -0.64 -14.54
C PHE A 499 -26.71 -0.80 -13.18
N ALA A 500 -28.03 -0.60 -13.11
CA ALA A 500 -28.81 -0.71 -11.87
C ALA A 500 -28.82 -2.16 -11.33
N LEU A 501 -28.95 -3.15 -12.22
CA LEU A 501 -28.86 -4.56 -11.85
C LEU A 501 -27.53 -4.88 -11.20
N MET A 502 -26.40 -4.47 -11.78
CA MET A 502 -25.09 -4.74 -11.21
C MET A 502 -24.87 -3.93 -9.92
N THR A 503 -25.30 -2.68 -9.85
CA THR A 503 -25.27 -1.88 -8.62
C THR A 503 -26.05 -2.56 -7.48
N PHE A 504 -27.22 -3.10 -7.78
CA PHE A 504 -27.98 -3.89 -6.80
C PHE A 504 -27.17 -5.09 -6.29
N MET A 505 -26.53 -5.85 -7.19
CA MET A 505 -25.73 -7.02 -6.81
C MET A 505 -24.52 -6.68 -5.95
N VAL A 506 -23.79 -5.59 -6.25
CA VAL A 506 -22.52 -5.30 -5.57
C VAL A 506 -22.63 -4.29 -4.43
N ILE A 507 -23.77 -3.63 -4.26
CA ILE A 507 -24.04 -2.64 -3.21
C ILE A 507 -25.19 -3.07 -2.31
N ALA A 508 -26.42 -3.24 -2.86
CA ALA A 508 -27.58 -3.54 -2.05
C ALA A 508 -27.50 -4.94 -1.41
N MET A 509 -27.09 -5.96 -2.17
CA MET A 509 -26.95 -7.31 -1.60
C MET A 509 -25.87 -7.39 -0.50
N PRO A 510 -24.64 -6.85 -0.67
CA PRO A 510 -23.68 -6.83 0.43
C PRO A 510 -24.18 -6.04 1.64
N TYR A 511 -24.84 -4.91 1.44
CA TYR A 511 -25.44 -4.14 2.55
C TYR A 511 -26.45 -4.97 3.36
N MET A 512 -27.28 -5.76 2.70
CA MET A 512 -28.27 -6.61 3.36
C MET A 512 -27.68 -7.88 3.98
N PHE A 513 -26.67 -8.50 3.35
CA PHE A 513 -26.24 -9.85 3.68
C PHE A 513 -24.78 -9.95 4.19
N ALA A 514 -23.96 -8.89 4.11
CA ALA A 514 -22.64 -8.92 4.72
C ALA A 514 -22.76 -8.93 6.25
N PRO A 515 -21.96 -9.76 6.95
CA PRO A 515 -21.95 -9.79 8.41
C PRO A 515 -21.70 -8.39 8.98
N ASN A 516 -22.54 -7.96 9.90
CA ASN A 516 -22.45 -6.65 10.55
C ASN A 516 -22.74 -6.75 12.06
N THR A 517 -22.09 -7.71 12.71
CA THR A 517 -22.09 -7.83 14.16
C THR A 517 -20.67 -7.68 14.66
N PRO A 518 -20.44 -6.97 15.79
CA PRO A 518 -19.11 -6.85 16.35
C PRO A 518 -18.56 -8.23 16.74
N SER A 519 -17.29 -8.48 16.45
CA SER A 519 -16.55 -9.61 17.00
C SER A 519 -16.07 -9.26 18.40
N GLY A 520 -15.51 -10.25 19.14
CA GLY A 520 -14.86 -10.01 20.43
C GLY A 520 -13.61 -9.11 20.35
N ARG A 521 -13.12 -8.80 19.13
CA ARG A 521 -12.01 -7.85 18.88
C ARG A 521 -12.48 -6.45 18.50
N ALA A 522 -13.76 -6.29 18.20
CA ALA A 522 -14.27 -4.98 17.87
C ALA A 522 -14.25 -4.10 19.12
N HIS A 523 -13.57 -2.98 19.00
CA HIS A 523 -13.41 -2.04 20.10
C HIS A 523 -14.05 -0.70 19.75
N GLU A 524 -14.83 -0.16 20.68
CA GLU A 524 -15.39 1.19 20.56
C GLU A 524 -14.36 2.20 21.10
N TYR A 525 -13.99 3.14 20.26
CA TYR A 525 -12.91 4.09 20.58
C TYR A 525 -13.29 5.07 21.68
N THR A 526 -12.43 5.24 22.68
CA THR A 526 -12.52 6.24 23.76
C THR A 526 -12.24 7.65 23.25
N GLY A 527 -12.27 8.65 24.16
CA GLY A 527 -11.99 10.04 23.80
C GLY A 527 -10.64 10.26 23.15
N ALA A 528 -9.57 9.80 23.80
CA ALA A 528 -8.17 9.95 23.32
C ALA A 528 -7.89 9.08 22.07
N GLU A 529 -8.39 7.87 22.03
CA GLU A 529 -8.30 6.99 20.87
C GLU A 529 -9.02 7.55 19.65
N ARG A 530 -10.17 8.20 19.86
CA ARG A 530 -10.94 8.87 18.79
C ARG A 530 -10.15 10.08 18.25
N GLU A 531 -9.49 10.85 19.11
CA GLU A 531 -8.59 11.92 18.69
C GLU A 531 -7.41 11.35 17.90
N GLY A 532 -6.77 10.30 18.39
CA GLY A 532 -5.68 9.59 17.70
C GLY A 532 -6.10 9.00 16.35
N LYS A 533 -7.30 8.43 16.26
CA LYS A 533 -7.90 7.98 14.99
C LYS A 533 -8.11 9.14 14.02
N GLY A 534 -8.53 10.29 14.53
CA GLY A 534 -8.66 11.53 13.75
C GLY A 534 -7.33 11.98 13.16
N LEU A 535 -6.25 11.94 13.96
CA LEU A 535 -4.88 12.23 13.52
C LEU A 535 -4.38 11.20 12.50
N TYR A 536 -4.58 9.90 12.75
CA TYR A 536 -4.23 8.82 11.82
C TYR A 536 -4.88 9.03 10.44
N LYS A 537 -6.18 9.41 10.44
CA LYS A 537 -6.92 9.80 9.25
C LYS A 537 -6.34 11.05 8.58
N GLY A 538 -6.19 12.13 9.33
CA GLY A 538 -5.75 13.43 8.82
C GLY A 538 -4.32 13.43 8.30
N MET A 539 -3.44 12.63 8.90
CA MET A 539 -2.05 12.45 8.45
C MET A 539 -1.89 11.37 7.38
N GLY A 540 -2.97 10.68 7.01
CA GLY A 540 -3.01 9.71 5.92
C GLY A 540 -2.14 8.47 6.13
N CYS A 541 -2.01 7.98 7.37
CA CYS A 541 -1.19 6.82 7.71
C CYS A 541 -1.63 5.55 6.95
N PHE A 542 -2.93 5.43 6.68
CA PHE A 542 -3.54 4.29 5.96
C PHE A 542 -3.10 4.18 4.49
N TYR A 543 -2.45 5.19 3.92
CA TYR A 543 -1.87 5.10 2.57
C TYR A 543 -0.57 4.30 2.51
N CYS A 544 0.07 4.07 3.67
CA CYS A 544 1.29 3.26 3.77
C CYS A 544 1.08 2.00 4.60
N HIS A 545 0.05 1.98 5.47
CA HIS A 545 -0.23 0.92 6.42
C HIS A 545 -1.61 0.33 6.21
N SER A 546 -1.71 -0.99 6.08
CA SER A 546 -2.99 -1.70 6.14
C SER A 546 -3.34 -2.06 7.58
N GLN A 547 -4.63 -2.28 7.86
CA GLN A 547 -5.12 -2.67 9.19
C GLN A 547 -5.90 -4.00 9.16
N PHE A 548 -5.47 -4.98 8.38
CA PHE A 548 -6.05 -6.32 8.42
C PHE A 548 -5.02 -7.41 8.13
N VAL A 549 -5.20 -8.56 8.75
CA VAL A 549 -4.39 -9.76 8.56
C VAL A 549 -5.02 -10.59 7.44
N ARG A 550 -4.26 -10.81 6.37
CA ARG A 550 -4.65 -11.67 5.25
C ARG A 550 -4.48 -13.14 5.64
N PRO A 551 -5.13 -14.09 4.94
CA PRO A 551 -4.84 -15.52 5.14
C PRO A 551 -3.35 -15.87 5.07
N GLN A 552 -2.60 -15.28 4.13
CA GLN A 552 -1.16 -15.49 4.00
C GLN A 552 -0.30 -14.76 5.05
N ASP A 553 -0.85 -13.81 5.78
CA ASP A 553 -0.16 -13.09 6.87
C ASP A 553 -0.39 -13.76 8.25
N TRP A 554 -1.07 -14.88 8.30
CA TRP A 554 -1.53 -15.52 9.53
C TRP A 554 -0.40 -15.76 10.58
N ALA A 555 0.86 -15.90 10.14
CA ALA A 555 2.01 -15.98 11.03
C ALA A 555 2.19 -14.73 11.91
N ARG A 556 1.55 -13.61 11.56
CA ARG A 556 1.58 -12.32 12.29
C ARG A 556 0.35 -12.09 13.16
N GLY A 557 -0.57 -13.04 13.17
CA GLY A 557 -1.80 -12.98 13.95
C GLY A 557 -2.94 -13.72 13.25
N GLU A 558 -4.08 -13.81 13.91
CA GLU A 558 -5.27 -14.44 13.34
C GLU A 558 -5.82 -13.62 12.16
N THR A 559 -6.25 -14.31 11.10
CA THR A 559 -6.88 -13.69 9.92
C THR A 559 -8.07 -12.84 10.34
N SER A 560 -8.11 -11.60 9.88
CA SER A 560 -9.16 -10.65 10.22
C SER A 560 -10.53 -11.11 9.73
N ARG A 561 -11.56 -10.86 10.55
CA ARG A 561 -12.97 -11.14 10.30
C ARG A 561 -13.74 -9.84 10.04
N PRO A 562 -14.87 -9.87 9.32
CA PRO A 562 -15.66 -8.66 9.07
C PRO A 562 -16.03 -7.90 10.34
N GLY A 563 -16.40 -8.62 11.40
CA GLY A 563 -16.84 -8.05 12.68
C GLY A 563 -15.74 -7.31 13.46
N ASP A 564 -14.46 -7.56 13.18
CA ASP A 564 -13.33 -6.88 13.84
C ASP A 564 -13.33 -5.37 13.57
N PHE A 565 -13.96 -4.96 12.45
CA PHE A 565 -13.99 -3.57 11.97
C PHE A 565 -15.31 -2.85 12.26
N PHE A 566 -16.20 -3.44 13.04
CA PHE A 566 -17.57 -2.91 13.26
C PHE A 566 -17.59 -1.43 13.65
N TYR A 567 -16.68 -1.00 14.53
CA TYR A 567 -16.57 0.40 14.98
C TYR A 567 -15.60 1.25 14.12
N SER A 568 -15.07 0.68 13.02
CA SER A 568 -14.16 1.40 12.12
C SER A 568 -14.93 2.25 11.12
N ILE A 569 -15.04 3.56 11.41
CA ILE A 569 -15.71 4.59 10.60
C ILE A 569 -14.77 5.81 10.53
N PRO A 570 -14.25 6.17 9.33
CA PRO A 570 -14.16 5.35 8.13
C PRO A 570 -13.29 4.11 8.33
N HIS A 571 -13.36 3.16 7.40
CA HIS A 571 -12.45 2.00 7.40
C HIS A 571 -11.02 2.41 7.05
N PHE A 572 -10.03 1.71 7.62
CA PHE A 572 -8.62 1.87 7.27
C PHE A 572 -7.99 0.55 6.82
N LEU A 573 -8.72 -0.22 6.02
CA LEU A 573 -8.18 -1.47 5.47
C LEU A 573 -6.86 -1.22 4.73
N GLY A 574 -6.80 -0.16 3.92
CA GLY A 574 -5.61 0.20 3.16
C GLY A 574 -5.39 -0.74 1.95
N THR A 575 -4.67 -0.25 0.96
CA THR A 575 -4.38 -0.98 -0.30
C THR A 575 -2.90 -1.02 -0.63
N GLU A 576 -2.06 -0.40 0.20
CA GLU A 576 -0.62 -0.36 0.05
C GLU A 576 0.09 -0.64 1.38
N ARG A 577 1.24 -1.31 1.34
CA ARG A 577 2.09 -1.63 2.48
C ARG A 577 3.53 -1.17 2.23
N THR A 578 3.73 0.14 2.12
CA THR A 578 5.07 0.74 2.21
C THR A 578 5.59 0.66 3.64
N GLY A 579 4.69 0.66 4.62
CA GLY A 579 4.91 0.31 6.01
C GLY A 579 4.27 -1.04 6.37
N PRO A 580 4.55 -1.59 7.57
CA PRO A 580 4.00 -2.85 8.02
C PRO A 580 2.48 -2.78 8.23
N ASN A 581 1.82 -3.95 8.23
CA ASN A 581 0.44 -4.08 8.65
C ASN A 581 0.29 -3.75 10.14
N LEU A 582 -0.66 -2.88 10.49
CA LEU A 582 -0.90 -2.43 11.86
C LEU A 582 -2.08 -3.14 12.56
N ALA A 583 -2.75 -4.08 11.92
CA ALA A 583 -3.97 -4.72 12.46
C ALA A 583 -3.81 -5.28 13.88
N GLN A 584 -2.61 -5.64 14.27
CA GLN A 584 -2.31 -6.24 15.57
C GLN A 584 -1.00 -5.69 16.14
N ILE A 585 -0.80 -4.39 16.00
CA ILE A 585 0.42 -3.73 16.49
C ILE A 585 0.32 -3.41 17.98
N GLY A 586 -0.89 -3.26 18.49
CA GLY A 586 -1.13 -2.94 19.89
C GLY A 586 -0.42 -3.91 20.84
N GLY A 587 0.16 -3.41 21.91
CA GLY A 587 0.91 -4.17 22.92
C GLY A 587 2.25 -4.76 22.47
N LYS A 588 2.57 -4.74 21.16
CA LYS A 588 3.88 -5.23 20.68
C LYS A 588 5.05 -4.33 21.07
N ARG A 589 4.74 -3.06 21.34
CA ARG A 589 5.73 -2.06 21.77
C ARG A 589 5.09 -1.17 22.84
N PRO A 590 5.83 -0.66 23.81
CA PRO A 590 5.28 0.27 24.81
C PRO A 590 4.84 1.59 24.17
N SER A 591 3.89 2.29 24.79
CA SER A 591 3.35 3.56 24.27
C SER A 591 4.44 4.61 24.02
N VAL A 592 5.45 4.69 24.89
CA VAL A 592 6.62 5.57 24.69
C VAL A 592 7.36 5.28 23.39
N TRP A 593 7.50 3.99 23.02
CA TRP A 593 8.10 3.62 21.74
C TRP A 593 7.29 4.16 20.55
N HIS A 594 5.97 4.06 20.61
CA HIS A 594 5.10 4.60 19.55
C HIS A 594 5.20 6.13 19.45
N VAL A 595 5.23 6.83 20.57
CA VAL A 595 5.41 8.29 20.61
C VAL A 595 6.72 8.71 19.93
N GLU A 596 7.84 8.10 20.31
CA GLU A 596 9.15 8.41 19.72
C GLU A 596 9.24 7.95 18.25
N HIS A 597 8.64 6.80 17.91
CA HIS A 597 8.56 6.33 16.53
C HIS A 597 7.76 7.29 15.63
N HIS A 598 6.67 7.86 16.14
CA HIS A 598 5.91 8.85 15.39
C HIS A 598 6.66 10.19 15.30
N ARG A 599 7.37 10.60 16.36
CA ARG A 599 8.15 11.84 16.37
C ARG A 599 9.22 11.82 15.28
N ASP A 600 10.12 10.86 15.30
CA ASP A 600 11.01 10.50 14.19
C ASP A 600 11.27 9.00 14.14
N PRO A 601 10.73 8.32 13.13
CA PRO A 601 10.89 6.88 13.00
C PRO A 601 12.35 6.41 12.95
N ARG A 602 13.27 7.22 12.46
CA ARG A 602 14.69 6.88 12.30
C ARG A 602 15.45 6.80 13.61
N ASN A 603 14.96 7.42 14.68
CA ASN A 603 15.53 7.25 16.02
C ASN A 603 15.47 5.81 16.52
N LEU A 604 14.45 5.06 16.06
CA LEU A 604 14.22 3.67 16.46
C LEU A 604 14.39 2.67 15.30
N SER A 605 14.30 3.14 14.07
CA SER A 605 14.40 2.35 12.84
C SER A 605 15.16 3.16 11.78
N PRO A 606 16.50 3.16 11.77
CA PRO A 606 17.31 4.07 10.95
C PRO A 606 17.03 3.99 9.43
N ARG A 607 16.57 2.84 8.93
CA ARG A 607 16.24 2.62 7.50
C ARG A 607 14.78 2.96 7.15
N SER A 608 14.01 3.51 8.09
CA SER A 608 12.59 3.83 7.87
C SER A 608 12.41 4.90 6.80
N VAL A 609 11.49 4.66 5.86
CA VAL A 609 11.00 5.64 4.89
C VAL A 609 9.76 6.39 5.40
N MET A 610 9.28 6.06 6.60
CA MET A 610 8.18 6.76 7.23
C MET A 610 8.55 8.23 7.49
N PRO A 611 7.69 9.20 7.15
CA PRO A 611 7.96 10.60 7.43
C PRO A 611 7.99 10.88 8.94
N PRO A 612 8.76 11.90 9.41
CA PRO A 612 8.68 12.37 10.78
C PRO A 612 7.39 13.15 11.01
N PHE A 613 6.86 13.09 12.22
CA PHE A 613 5.70 13.86 12.69
C PHE A 613 6.05 14.76 13.89
N ALA A 614 7.31 15.20 13.98
CA ALA A 614 7.80 16.05 15.07
C ALA A 614 7.06 17.41 15.18
N PHE A 615 6.33 17.83 14.14
CA PHE A 615 5.47 19.02 14.17
C PHE A 615 4.15 18.81 14.94
N LEU A 616 3.79 17.59 15.31
CA LEU A 616 2.65 17.31 16.17
C LEU A 616 3.02 17.63 17.63
N ALA A 617 2.06 18.20 18.38
CA ALA A 617 2.23 18.41 19.80
C ALA A 617 2.32 17.07 20.55
N ASP A 618 2.98 17.05 21.70
CA ASP A 618 3.16 15.82 22.51
C ASP A 618 1.82 15.13 22.83
N LYS A 619 0.77 15.91 23.14
CA LYS A 619 -0.56 15.37 23.37
C LYS A 619 -1.16 14.68 22.14
N GLU A 620 -0.87 15.21 20.93
CA GLU A 620 -1.32 14.60 19.67
C GLU A 620 -0.55 13.30 19.38
N LEU A 621 0.75 13.28 19.66
CA LEU A 621 1.58 12.08 19.54
C LEU A 621 1.13 10.98 20.51
N VAL A 622 0.77 11.36 21.75
CA VAL A 622 0.21 10.41 22.74
C VAL A 622 -1.13 9.88 22.28
N ALA A 623 -2.06 10.73 21.84
CA ALA A 623 -3.37 10.29 21.34
C ALA A 623 -3.22 9.34 20.13
N LEU A 624 -2.30 9.64 19.21
CA LEU A 624 -1.99 8.77 18.07
C LEU A 624 -1.43 7.41 18.54
N ALA A 625 -0.54 7.41 19.55
CA ALA A 625 0.01 6.20 20.13
C ALA A 625 -1.09 5.36 20.81
N GLU A 626 -2.02 5.98 21.55
CA GLU A 626 -3.15 5.29 22.17
C GLU A 626 -4.06 4.62 21.13
N TYR A 627 -4.39 5.32 20.03
CA TYR A 627 -5.14 4.70 18.93
C TYR A 627 -4.41 3.48 18.36
N VAL A 628 -3.10 3.60 18.10
CA VAL A 628 -2.31 2.50 17.52
C VAL A 628 -2.18 1.33 18.50
N GLN A 629 -2.06 1.60 19.80
CA GLN A 629 -2.03 0.57 20.85
C GLN A 629 -3.32 -0.25 20.94
N ASN A 630 -4.45 0.32 20.56
CA ASN A 630 -5.75 -0.39 20.55
C ASN A 630 -6.00 -1.22 19.28
N LEU A 631 -5.13 -1.13 18.30
CA LEU A 631 -5.25 -1.97 17.11
C LEU A 631 -4.91 -3.43 17.43
N GLY A 632 -5.90 -4.30 17.32
CA GLY A 632 -5.77 -5.73 17.60
C GLY A 632 -6.53 -6.20 18.85
N GLY A 633 -7.36 -5.35 19.42
CA GLY A 633 -8.22 -5.71 20.56
C GLY A 633 -7.47 -5.78 21.89
N TYR A 634 -6.46 -4.94 22.09
CA TYR A 634 -5.82 -4.75 23.37
C TYR A 634 -6.73 -3.98 24.32
N ASP A 635 -7.01 -4.54 25.47
CA ASP A 635 -7.57 -3.80 26.60
C ASP A 635 -6.40 -3.15 27.37
N LEU A 636 -6.21 -1.86 27.15
CA LEU A 636 -5.17 -1.08 27.85
C LEU A 636 -5.41 -1.01 29.37
N THR A 637 -6.66 -1.20 29.83
CA THR A 637 -6.98 -1.18 31.27
C THR A 637 -6.46 -2.41 31.96
N THR A 638 -6.37 -3.53 31.26
CA THR A 638 -5.87 -4.81 31.77
C THR A 638 -4.44 -5.13 31.35
N GLN A 639 -3.90 -4.43 30.32
CA GLN A 639 -2.64 -4.73 29.64
C GLN A 639 -2.53 -6.19 29.15
N ALA A 640 -3.65 -6.87 29.04
CA ALA A 640 -3.70 -8.28 28.68
C ALA A 640 -4.08 -8.45 27.20
N PHE A 641 -3.21 -9.12 26.46
CA PHE A 641 -3.57 -9.64 25.14
C PHE A 641 -4.59 -10.77 25.33
N GLN A 642 -5.78 -10.60 24.77
CA GLN A 642 -6.75 -11.69 24.69
C GLN A 642 -6.78 -12.26 23.26
N PRO A 643 -5.99 -13.28 22.96
CA PRO A 643 -6.10 -13.96 21.67
C PRO A 643 -7.48 -14.63 21.58
N LEU A 644 -8.16 -14.45 20.46
CA LEU A 644 -9.39 -15.21 20.16
C LEU A 644 -9.02 -16.67 19.95
N VAL A 645 -9.29 -17.45 20.97
CA VAL A 645 -9.10 -18.90 20.97
C VAL A 645 -10.47 -19.54 20.69
N PRO A 646 -10.55 -20.58 19.82
CA PRO A 646 -11.81 -21.25 19.57
C PRO A 646 -12.43 -21.82 20.84
N PRO A 647 -13.77 -21.96 20.88
CA PRO A 647 -14.43 -22.66 21.99
C PRO A 647 -13.80 -24.02 22.26
N GLY A 648 -13.58 -24.35 23.53
CA GLY A 648 -12.92 -25.58 23.99
C GLY A 648 -11.40 -25.49 24.18
N TYR A 649 -10.80 -24.36 23.75
CA TYR A 649 -9.38 -24.10 24.04
C TYR A 649 -9.17 -22.92 25.01
N GLY A 650 -10.10 -21.96 25.08
CA GLY A 650 -9.97 -20.75 25.87
C GLY A 650 -9.79 -20.99 27.38
N ASP A 651 -10.39 -22.06 27.88
CA ASP A 651 -10.32 -22.44 29.30
C ASP A 651 -9.17 -23.43 29.62
N LYS A 652 -8.41 -23.84 28.61
CA LYS A 652 -7.30 -24.79 28.82
C LYS A 652 -6.12 -24.09 29.48
N MET A 653 -5.78 -24.54 30.65
CA MET A 653 -4.61 -24.09 31.38
C MET A 653 -3.51 -25.15 31.32
N ASN A 654 -2.25 -24.70 31.27
CA ASN A 654 -1.13 -25.63 31.38
C ASN A 654 -1.17 -26.37 32.72
N PRO A 655 -1.35 -27.71 32.73
CA PRO A 655 -1.46 -28.48 33.96
C PRO A 655 -0.18 -28.46 34.80
N HIS A 656 0.95 -28.06 34.20
CA HIS A 656 2.23 -27.94 34.91
C HIS A 656 2.46 -26.55 35.50
N MET A 657 1.53 -25.60 35.33
CA MET A 657 1.64 -24.26 35.89
C MET A 657 1.73 -24.23 37.42
N PRO A 658 0.92 -25.01 38.18
CA PRO A 658 1.07 -25.03 39.63
C PRO A 658 2.46 -25.51 40.08
N LEU A 659 3.01 -26.49 39.37
CA LEU A 659 4.36 -27.02 39.63
C LEU A 659 5.43 -25.97 39.34
N MET A 660 5.28 -25.26 38.23
CA MET A 660 6.16 -24.17 37.83
C MET A 660 6.15 -23.01 38.83
N MET A 661 4.95 -22.65 39.32
CA MET A 661 4.80 -21.60 40.35
C MET A 661 5.35 -22.05 41.73
N ALA A 662 5.23 -23.31 42.07
CA ALA A 662 5.79 -23.85 43.29
C ALA A 662 7.33 -23.83 43.26
N VAL A 663 7.92 -24.23 42.15
CA VAL A 663 9.37 -24.19 41.93
C VAL A 663 9.91 -22.76 42.01
N SER A 664 9.21 -21.77 41.40
CA SER A 664 9.63 -20.38 41.45
C SER A 664 9.59 -19.74 42.85
N LYS A 665 8.86 -20.34 43.79
CA LYS A 665 8.69 -19.79 45.13
C LYS A 665 9.59 -20.39 46.20
N GLY A 666 10.22 -21.51 45.98
CA GLY A 666 10.94 -22.17 47.07
C GLY A 666 11.98 -23.20 46.69
N TYR A 667 12.28 -23.38 45.43
CA TYR A 667 13.30 -24.31 44.97
C TYR A 667 14.69 -23.66 45.01
N ASN A 668 15.64 -24.30 45.74
CA ASN A 668 17.03 -23.89 45.67
C ASN A 668 17.79 -24.75 44.64
N PRO A 669 18.25 -24.18 43.56
CA PRO A 669 18.92 -24.93 42.48
C PRO A 669 20.33 -25.44 42.87
N LYS A 670 20.97 -24.87 43.90
CA LYS A 670 22.34 -25.26 44.30
C LYS A 670 22.39 -26.57 45.02
N ASP A 671 21.40 -26.92 45.83
CA ASP A 671 21.34 -28.15 46.60
C ASP A 671 20.16 -29.05 46.20
N GLN A 672 19.39 -28.67 45.18
CA GLN A 672 18.19 -29.38 44.74
C GLN A 672 17.16 -29.61 45.85
N THR A 673 17.15 -28.77 46.88
CA THR A 673 16.23 -28.88 48.01
C THR A 673 15.04 -27.95 47.83
N TYR A 674 13.93 -28.32 48.44
CA TYR A 674 12.72 -27.54 48.56
C TYR A 674 12.30 -27.48 50.03
N SER A 675 11.84 -26.35 50.49
CA SER A 675 11.46 -26.13 51.86
C SER A 675 10.09 -26.75 52.25
N GLY A 676 9.51 -27.61 51.43
CA GLY A 676 8.21 -28.27 51.63
C GLY A 676 8.33 -29.80 51.64
N ASP A 677 7.24 -30.48 52.04
CA ASP A 677 7.20 -31.96 52.20
C ASP A 677 7.33 -32.73 50.84
N GLU A 678 7.07 -32.10 49.69
CA GLU A 678 7.28 -32.69 48.36
C GLU A 678 8.26 -31.87 47.55
N ASN A 679 9.28 -32.51 46.94
CA ASN A 679 10.26 -31.79 46.12
C ASN A 679 9.72 -31.54 44.69
N PRO A 680 9.16 -30.37 44.38
CA PRO A 680 8.62 -30.06 43.07
C PRO A 680 9.70 -29.89 41.98
N GLY A 681 10.96 -29.65 42.36
CA GLY A 681 12.08 -29.52 41.44
C GLY A 681 12.37 -30.80 40.64
N LYS A 682 12.26 -31.96 41.28
CA LYS A 682 12.45 -33.26 40.61
C LYS A 682 11.30 -33.52 39.60
N ALA A 683 10.05 -33.24 39.99
CA ALA A 683 8.90 -33.37 39.11
C ALA A 683 8.99 -32.38 37.97
N TRP A 684 9.41 -31.15 38.25
CA TRP A 684 9.63 -30.12 37.21
C TRP A 684 10.72 -30.56 36.23
N ALA A 685 11.87 -31.00 36.68
CA ALA A 685 12.94 -31.47 35.82
C ALA A 685 12.49 -32.59 34.87
N ALA A 686 11.64 -33.49 35.34
CA ALA A 686 11.08 -34.57 34.52
C ALA A 686 10.17 -34.00 33.39
N VAL A 687 9.28 -33.06 33.71
CA VAL A 687 8.40 -32.41 32.74
C VAL A 687 9.23 -31.64 31.71
N PHE A 688 10.20 -30.88 32.16
CA PHE A 688 11.07 -30.06 31.31
C PHE A 688 11.93 -30.88 30.37
N GLU A 689 12.60 -31.94 30.86
CA GLU A 689 13.44 -32.82 30.04
C GLU A 689 12.62 -33.63 29.03
N GLU A 690 11.42 -34.04 29.38
CA GLU A 690 10.54 -34.72 28.44
C GLU A 690 10.03 -33.74 27.35
N GLY A 691 9.69 -32.51 27.73
CA GLY A 691 9.35 -31.41 26.81
C GLY A 691 10.49 -31.11 25.86
N LYS A 692 11.70 -30.91 26.37
CA LYS A 692 12.96 -30.71 25.63
C LYS A 692 13.23 -31.83 24.61
N LYS A 693 13.16 -33.09 25.08
CA LYS A 693 13.38 -34.25 24.23
C LYS A 693 12.41 -34.31 23.05
N ASN A 694 11.15 -33.99 23.28
CA ASN A 694 10.12 -34.02 22.23
C ASN A 694 10.17 -32.81 21.35
N TYR A 695 10.47 -31.62 21.86
CA TYR A 695 10.76 -30.43 21.04
C TYR A 695 11.93 -30.69 20.09
N THR A 696 13.02 -31.21 20.58
CA THR A 696 14.20 -31.57 19.80
C THR A 696 13.88 -32.59 18.70
N ARG A 697 12.97 -33.52 18.95
CA ARG A 697 12.61 -34.53 17.94
C ARG A 697 11.60 -34.05 16.89
N LYS A 698 10.70 -33.14 17.25
CA LYS A 698 9.50 -32.81 16.48
C LYS A 698 9.47 -31.36 15.98
N CYS A 699 10.01 -30.43 16.73
CA CYS A 699 9.84 -28.99 16.50
C CYS A 699 11.13 -28.30 16.01
N ILE A 700 12.29 -28.76 16.48
CA ILE A 700 13.59 -28.13 16.23
C ILE A 700 13.92 -28.03 14.73
N SER A 701 13.50 -29.00 13.93
CA SER A 701 13.76 -29.01 12.47
C SER A 701 13.17 -27.81 11.75
N CYS A 702 12.07 -27.26 12.25
CA CYS A 702 11.41 -26.09 11.71
C CYS A 702 11.67 -24.85 12.56
N HIS A 703 11.51 -24.93 13.88
CA HIS A 703 11.61 -23.78 14.77
C HIS A 703 13.04 -23.44 15.21
N GLY A 704 13.99 -24.38 15.06
CA GLY A 704 15.39 -24.20 15.46
C GLY A 704 15.63 -24.46 16.97
N GLY A 705 16.90 -24.64 17.36
CA GLY A 705 17.30 -24.88 18.76
C GLY A 705 17.01 -23.71 19.70
N SER A 706 17.02 -22.49 19.17
CA SER A 706 16.68 -21.23 19.87
C SER A 706 15.21 -20.80 19.68
N ALA A 707 14.39 -21.63 19.06
CA ALA A 707 12.96 -21.40 18.80
C ALA A 707 12.62 -20.10 18.03
N ILE A 708 13.56 -19.57 17.25
CA ILE A 708 13.40 -18.34 16.46
C ILE A 708 12.89 -18.58 15.03
N GLY A 709 12.42 -19.79 14.72
CA GLY A 709 11.90 -20.14 13.40
C GLY A 709 12.96 -20.38 12.32
N GLN A 710 14.20 -20.74 12.70
CA GLN A 710 15.35 -20.93 11.80
C GLN A 710 15.87 -22.37 11.75
N GLY A 711 15.01 -23.34 11.96
CA GLY A 711 15.39 -24.74 11.80
C GLY A 711 15.79 -25.08 10.35
N PRO A 712 16.50 -26.19 10.13
CA PRO A 712 17.03 -26.58 8.81
C PRO A 712 15.94 -26.70 7.73
N TYR A 713 14.71 -27.04 8.09
CA TYR A 713 13.58 -27.09 7.17
C TYR A 713 12.85 -25.75 6.98
N ALA A 714 13.13 -24.74 7.80
CA ALA A 714 12.44 -23.44 7.73
C ALA A 714 12.49 -22.79 6.34
N ARG A 715 13.60 -22.99 5.60
CA ARG A 715 13.78 -22.45 4.26
C ARG A 715 12.86 -23.08 3.22
N ASN A 716 12.36 -24.28 3.47
CA ASN A 716 11.55 -25.05 2.54
C ASN A 716 10.04 -24.98 2.86
N THR A 717 9.65 -24.22 3.88
CA THR A 717 8.25 -24.07 4.27
C THR A 717 7.63 -22.84 3.63
N LEU A 718 6.40 -22.96 3.12
CA LEU A 718 5.65 -21.88 2.47
C LEU A 718 5.37 -20.69 3.40
N ALA A 719 5.21 -20.95 4.68
CA ALA A 719 5.27 -19.93 5.72
C ALA A 719 6.37 -20.35 6.68
N ARG A 720 7.30 -19.46 6.96
CA ARG A 720 8.37 -19.79 7.92
C ARG A 720 7.80 -19.98 9.32
N PRO A 721 8.38 -20.89 10.08
CA PRO A 721 7.98 -21.15 11.45
C PRO A 721 8.02 -19.88 12.29
N ALA A 722 7.07 -19.74 13.21
CA ALA A 722 6.99 -18.59 14.09
C ALA A 722 8.25 -18.49 14.97
N ASN A 723 8.69 -17.26 15.24
CA ASN A 723 9.62 -16.99 16.33
C ASN A 723 8.87 -17.12 17.66
N LEU A 724 9.06 -18.23 18.34
CA LEU A 724 8.41 -18.53 19.61
C LEU A 724 8.96 -17.64 20.75
N ASN A 725 10.22 -17.20 20.64
CA ASN A 725 10.82 -16.27 21.60
C ASN A 725 10.10 -14.90 21.65
N GLU A 726 9.60 -14.40 20.52
CA GLU A 726 8.81 -13.17 20.54
C GLU A 726 7.38 -13.37 21.05
N ARG A 727 6.80 -14.54 20.80
CA ARG A 727 5.39 -14.79 21.10
C ARG A 727 5.13 -15.16 22.53
N LEU A 728 6.10 -15.76 23.20
CA LEU A 728 5.97 -16.24 24.58
C LEU A 728 6.47 -15.22 25.62
N LYS A 729 6.79 -13.99 25.24
CA LYS A 729 7.33 -12.94 26.14
C LYS A 729 6.42 -12.62 27.34
N ASN A 730 5.14 -12.89 27.23
CA ASN A 730 4.14 -12.56 28.25
C ASN A 730 3.62 -13.80 28.99
N TYR A 731 4.34 -14.92 28.95
CA TYR A 731 3.93 -16.11 29.69
C TYR A 731 4.30 -15.95 31.20
N PRO A 732 3.45 -16.31 32.17
CA PRO A 732 2.46 -17.38 32.13
C PRO A 732 1.04 -16.96 31.79
N ASP A 733 0.80 -16.18 30.87
CA ASP A 733 -0.44 -15.49 30.64
C ASP A 733 -1.22 -15.87 29.38
N PRO A 734 -2.37 -15.28 29.12
CA PRO A 734 -3.52 -15.74 28.32
C PRO A 734 -3.20 -16.32 26.95
N ASP A 735 -1.96 -16.23 26.51
CA ASP A 735 -1.48 -16.83 25.25
C ASP A 735 -1.32 -18.36 25.30
N ALA A 736 -1.29 -18.97 26.50
CA ALA A 736 -1.11 -20.42 26.63
C ALA A 736 -2.20 -21.22 25.90
N PRO A 737 -3.49 -20.92 26.06
CA PRO A 737 -4.55 -21.57 25.32
C PRO A 737 -4.41 -21.38 23.80
N PHE A 738 -4.01 -20.20 23.36
CA PHE A 738 -3.79 -19.91 21.94
C PHE A 738 -2.61 -20.73 21.38
N HIS A 739 -1.51 -20.75 22.09
CA HIS A 739 -0.33 -21.49 21.68
C HIS A 739 -0.59 -23.00 21.65
N PHE A 740 -1.22 -23.53 22.69
CA PHE A 740 -1.65 -24.92 22.76
C PHE A 740 -2.59 -25.30 21.60
N TRP A 741 -3.57 -24.45 21.31
CA TRP A 741 -4.46 -24.64 20.17
C TRP A 741 -3.68 -24.73 18.85
N ARG A 742 -2.70 -23.86 18.61
CA ARG A 742 -1.89 -23.85 17.38
C ARG A 742 -1.01 -25.09 17.26
N VAL A 743 -0.46 -25.55 18.34
CA VAL A 743 0.33 -26.80 18.35
C VAL A 743 -0.59 -28.01 18.14
N SER A 744 -1.76 -28.03 18.80
CA SER A 744 -2.73 -29.12 18.68
C SER A 744 -3.34 -29.24 17.29
N GLU A 745 -3.91 -28.13 16.77
CA GLU A 745 -4.65 -28.15 15.50
C GLU A 745 -3.78 -27.81 14.28
N GLY A 746 -2.52 -27.51 14.49
CA GLY A 746 -1.65 -27.03 13.45
C GLY A 746 -2.05 -25.64 12.94
N VAL A 747 -1.50 -25.26 11.81
CA VAL A 747 -1.80 -23.96 11.21
C VAL A 747 -2.18 -24.14 9.74
N PRO A 748 -3.47 -23.99 9.41
CA PRO A 748 -3.96 -24.19 8.06
C PRO A 748 -3.20 -23.36 7.02
N GLY A 749 -2.83 -24.00 5.91
CA GLY A 749 -2.07 -23.34 4.83
C GLY A 749 -0.57 -23.25 5.06
N THR A 750 -0.04 -23.91 6.08
CA THR A 750 1.40 -23.93 6.39
C THR A 750 1.91 -25.35 6.57
N ALA A 751 3.23 -25.48 6.77
CA ALA A 751 3.86 -26.76 7.08
C ALA A 751 3.72 -27.16 8.55
N MET A 752 3.10 -26.34 9.43
CA MET A 752 2.86 -26.69 10.84
C MET A 752 1.74 -27.74 10.94
N PRO A 753 2.04 -29.01 11.28
CA PRO A 753 1.03 -30.06 11.32
C PRO A 753 0.17 -30.01 12.59
N PRO A 754 -1.02 -30.63 12.58
CA PRO A 754 -1.85 -30.78 13.77
C PRO A 754 -1.30 -31.89 14.68
N TRP A 755 -0.48 -31.51 15.64
CA TRP A 755 0.17 -32.45 16.54
C TRP A 755 -0.81 -33.15 17.48
N GLY A 756 -1.98 -32.57 17.79
CA GLY A 756 -3.04 -33.15 18.59
C GLY A 756 -3.60 -34.47 18.03
N TRP A 757 -3.43 -34.72 16.72
CA TRP A 757 -3.86 -35.97 16.09
C TRP A 757 -2.94 -37.12 16.37
N THR A 758 -1.69 -36.87 16.74
CA THR A 758 -0.63 -37.90 16.88
C THR A 758 0.02 -37.90 18.26
N GLN A 759 -0.20 -36.87 19.07
CA GLN A 759 0.40 -36.72 20.38
C GLN A 759 -0.68 -36.53 21.46
N SER A 760 -0.42 -36.99 22.68
CA SER A 760 -1.31 -36.74 23.82
C SER A 760 -1.29 -35.26 24.21
N GLU A 761 -2.40 -34.78 24.75
CA GLU A 761 -2.52 -33.40 25.27
C GLU A 761 -1.45 -33.14 26.36
N GLU A 762 -1.20 -34.11 27.22
CA GLU A 762 -0.17 -34.02 28.26
C GLU A 762 1.23 -33.77 27.67
N LEU A 763 1.58 -34.49 26.60
CA LEU A 763 2.89 -34.33 25.94
C LEU A 763 3.00 -32.96 25.27
N LEU A 764 1.94 -32.49 24.67
CA LEU A 764 1.91 -31.14 24.05
C LEU A 764 2.10 -30.05 25.11
N TRP A 765 1.53 -30.22 26.31
CA TRP A 765 1.77 -29.28 27.41
C TRP A 765 3.20 -29.31 27.92
N LYS A 766 3.85 -30.49 27.95
CA LYS A 766 5.28 -30.61 28.32
C LYS A 766 6.16 -29.91 27.29
N ILE A 767 5.85 -30.06 25.98
CA ILE A 767 6.55 -29.33 24.91
C ILE A 767 6.37 -27.82 25.07
N ASN A 768 5.12 -27.35 25.27
CA ASN A 768 4.84 -25.96 25.54
C ASN A 768 5.60 -25.43 26.78
N THR A 769 5.67 -26.20 27.82
CA THR A 769 6.42 -25.86 29.03
C THR A 769 7.91 -25.67 28.75
N TYR A 770 8.50 -26.50 27.89
CA TYR A 770 9.88 -26.33 27.44
C TYR A 770 10.02 -25.07 26.51
N GLU A 771 9.09 -24.87 25.58
CA GLU A 771 9.09 -23.69 24.68
C GLU A 771 9.06 -22.37 25.45
N MET A 772 8.39 -22.33 26.59
CA MET A 772 8.34 -21.15 27.46
C MET A 772 9.71 -20.82 28.08
N SER A 773 10.62 -21.78 28.19
CA SER A 773 11.98 -21.54 28.69
C SER A 773 12.81 -20.63 27.79
N PHE A 774 12.46 -20.52 26.50
CA PHE A 774 13.18 -19.67 25.59
C PHE A 774 12.97 -18.16 25.84
N ASN A 775 11.97 -17.77 26.60
CA ASN A 775 11.61 -16.37 26.82
C ASN A 775 12.09 -15.75 28.13
N GLY A 776 12.88 -16.45 28.92
CA GLY A 776 13.42 -15.92 30.17
C GLY A 776 12.37 -15.56 31.22
N GLY A 777 11.15 -16.11 31.13
CA GLY A 777 10.15 -16.05 32.17
C GLY A 777 10.62 -16.76 33.46
N ALA A 778 9.74 -16.92 34.43
CA ALA A 778 10.01 -17.49 35.77
C ALA A 778 10.84 -18.80 35.80
N ILE A 779 11.15 -19.39 34.64
CA ILE A 779 11.98 -20.58 34.47
C ILE A 779 13.48 -20.27 34.55
N ARG A 780 13.93 -19.05 34.31
CA ARG A 780 15.33 -18.66 34.56
C ARG A 780 15.72 -18.80 36.01
N THR A 781 14.77 -18.67 36.91
CA THR A 781 14.96 -18.86 38.36
C THR A 781 15.14 -20.31 38.75
N VAL A 782 14.87 -21.28 37.88
CA VAL A 782 14.98 -22.72 38.14
C VAL A 782 16.24 -23.37 37.62
N SER A 783 16.83 -22.78 36.57
CA SER A 783 18.08 -23.28 35.95
C SER A 783 19.37 -22.70 36.56
N GLY A 784 19.32 -22.29 37.79
CA GLY A 784 20.47 -21.77 38.54
C GLY A 784 20.55 -20.25 38.43
N ASP A 785 20.07 -19.61 39.48
CA ASP A 785 20.42 -18.22 39.73
C ASP A 785 21.96 -18.07 39.75
N VAL A 786 22.45 -17.43 38.68
CA VAL A 786 23.54 -16.51 38.94
C VAL A 786 22.85 -15.45 39.80
N SER A 787 23.17 -15.40 41.08
CA SER A 787 22.65 -14.36 41.97
C SER A 787 22.79 -13.02 41.28
N ASP A 788 21.85 -12.09 41.45
CA ASP A 788 21.99 -10.71 40.93
C ASP A 788 23.38 -10.13 41.25
N GLU A 789 23.98 -10.54 42.39
CA GLU A 789 25.37 -10.22 42.76
C GLU A 789 26.43 -10.71 41.77
N GLU A 790 26.26 -11.87 41.11
CA GLU A 790 27.25 -12.39 40.17
C GLU A 790 27.07 -11.77 38.77
N GLY A 791 25.83 -11.49 38.35
CA GLY A 791 25.49 -10.73 37.18
C GLY A 791 25.94 -9.28 37.28
N ASP A 792 25.70 -8.62 38.40
CA ASP A 792 26.17 -7.28 38.70
C ASP A 792 27.70 -7.22 38.81
N ARG A 793 28.35 -8.23 39.39
CA ARG A 793 29.78 -8.34 39.42
C ARG A 793 30.41 -8.37 38.02
N PHE A 794 29.89 -9.20 37.11
CA PHE A 794 30.37 -9.25 35.71
C PHE A 794 29.95 -8.02 34.88
N ALA A 795 28.78 -7.46 35.12
CA ALA A 795 28.30 -6.28 34.40
C ALA A 795 29.04 -5.00 34.83
N ASN A 796 29.40 -4.91 36.12
CA ASN A 796 30.01 -3.70 36.71
C ASN A 796 31.51 -3.82 36.91
N ASP A 797 32.10 -5.04 36.89
CA ASP A 797 33.54 -5.22 37.04
C ASP A 797 34.24 -4.99 35.70
N THR A 798 34.63 -3.74 35.48
CA THR A 798 35.44 -3.33 34.34
C THR A 798 36.86 -3.87 34.35
N ASN A 799 37.29 -4.52 35.47
CA ASN A 799 38.65 -5.00 35.71
C ASN A 799 38.78 -6.52 35.69
N ILE A 800 37.82 -7.24 35.12
CA ILE A 800 37.96 -8.71 34.99
C ILE A 800 39.17 -9.02 34.11
N THR A 801 40.18 -9.61 34.69
CA THR A 801 41.34 -10.12 33.98
C THR A 801 40.90 -11.37 33.21
N PRO A 802 41.01 -11.38 31.86
CA PRO A 802 40.68 -12.58 31.11
C PRO A 802 41.53 -13.76 31.53
N PRO A 803 40.98 -14.97 31.76
CA PRO A 803 41.72 -16.16 32.13
C PRO A 803 42.34 -16.82 30.90
N ILE A 804 42.93 -16.02 30.03
CA ILE A 804 43.61 -16.44 28.80
C ILE A 804 44.92 -15.68 28.63
N ASP A 805 45.90 -16.30 27.98
CA ASP A 805 47.22 -15.74 27.85
C ASP A 805 47.36 -14.70 26.72
N GLY A 806 46.30 -14.45 25.96
CA GLY A 806 46.29 -13.51 24.84
C GLY A 806 47.16 -13.91 23.67
N THR A 807 47.34 -15.19 23.49
CA THR A 807 48.17 -15.73 22.42
C THR A 807 47.48 -15.73 21.07
N LYS A 808 48.25 -15.80 19.99
CA LYS A 808 47.73 -15.98 18.64
C LYS A 808 46.86 -17.23 18.51
N ALA A 809 47.24 -18.33 19.19
CA ALA A 809 46.45 -19.56 19.21
C ALA A 809 45.09 -19.41 19.84
N GLU A 810 44.97 -18.62 20.90
CA GLU A 810 43.69 -18.31 21.54
C GLU A 810 42.83 -17.37 20.68
N TYR A 811 43.45 -16.43 19.99
CA TYR A 811 42.77 -15.57 19.01
C TYR A 811 42.18 -16.38 17.85
N GLU A 812 42.96 -17.30 17.27
CA GLU A 812 42.50 -18.23 16.24
C GLU A 812 41.44 -19.22 16.73
N LYS A 813 41.54 -19.66 18.02
CA LYS A 813 40.44 -20.41 18.64
C LYS A 813 39.18 -19.59 18.75
N GLY A 814 39.27 -18.33 19.16
CA GLY A 814 38.14 -17.40 19.25
C GLY A 814 37.52 -17.12 17.87
N GLU A 815 38.36 -16.98 16.84
CA GLU A 815 37.85 -16.84 15.47
C GLU A 815 36.99 -18.04 15.03
N ARG A 816 37.45 -19.26 15.28
CA ARG A 816 36.66 -20.47 14.94
C ARG A 816 35.32 -20.49 15.67
N ILE A 817 35.31 -20.16 16.94
CA ILE A 817 34.09 -20.15 17.76
C ILE A 817 33.17 -19.04 17.28
N TYR A 818 33.69 -17.84 17.05
CA TYR A 818 32.93 -16.72 16.51
C TYR A 818 32.27 -17.06 15.19
N ARG A 819 33.03 -17.60 14.26
CA ARG A 819 32.51 -18.00 12.93
C ARG A 819 31.42 -19.06 13.03
N MET A 820 31.52 -19.97 13.99
CA MET A 820 30.58 -21.06 14.19
C MET A 820 29.27 -20.62 14.83
N TYR A 821 29.33 -19.73 15.82
CA TYR A 821 28.18 -19.42 16.68
C TYR A 821 27.67 -17.97 16.57
N CYS A 822 28.53 -17.01 16.31
CA CYS A 822 28.25 -15.59 16.42
C CYS A 822 28.06 -14.91 15.04
N ALA A 823 28.86 -15.33 14.04
CA ALA A 823 28.88 -14.67 12.73
C ALA A 823 27.54 -14.73 11.97
N GLN A 824 26.67 -15.68 12.29
CA GLN A 824 25.32 -15.74 11.70
C GLN A 824 24.50 -14.50 11.98
N CYS A 825 24.66 -13.92 13.16
CA CYS A 825 23.94 -12.70 13.56
C CYS A 825 24.80 -11.46 13.41
N HIS A 826 26.06 -11.55 13.86
CA HIS A 826 26.96 -10.40 13.93
C HIS A 826 27.78 -10.15 12.64
N GLY A 827 27.69 -11.03 11.63
CA GLY A 827 28.45 -10.93 10.39
C GLY A 827 29.89 -11.46 10.50
N LEU A 828 30.51 -11.81 9.39
CA LEU A 828 31.91 -12.31 9.36
C LEU A 828 32.90 -11.23 9.79
N ASN A 829 32.57 -9.96 9.61
CA ASN A 829 33.37 -8.81 9.96
C ASN A 829 32.89 -8.10 11.23
N GLY A 830 31.92 -8.66 11.95
CA GLY A 830 31.41 -8.11 13.20
C GLY A 830 30.54 -6.84 13.06
N MET A 831 30.07 -6.53 11.86
CA MET A 831 29.29 -5.31 11.57
C MET A 831 27.79 -5.41 11.95
N GLY A 832 27.34 -6.51 12.50
CA GLY A 832 25.92 -6.75 12.80
C GLY A 832 25.10 -7.17 11.56
N ASP A 833 25.76 -7.41 10.44
CA ASP A 833 25.18 -7.69 9.13
C ASP A 833 25.15 -9.18 8.78
N GLY A 834 25.18 -10.06 9.76
CA GLY A 834 25.18 -11.51 9.56
C GLY A 834 23.92 -11.99 8.81
N PRO A 835 24.00 -13.16 8.12
CA PRO A 835 22.87 -13.72 7.38
C PRO A 835 21.59 -13.84 8.18
N ALA A 836 21.68 -14.11 9.47
CA ALA A 836 20.53 -14.20 10.36
C ALA A 836 19.95 -12.82 10.73
N SER A 837 20.77 -11.78 10.76
CA SER A 837 20.29 -10.41 10.98
C SER A 837 19.57 -9.84 9.75
N ILE A 838 20.01 -10.24 8.55
CA ILE A 838 19.47 -9.78 7.27
C ILE A 838 18.33 -10.68 6.78
N ALA A 839 18.39 -11.98 7.09
CA ALA A 839 17.54 -13.02 6.49
C ALA A 839 16.49 -13.62 7.42
N THR A 840 16.21 -13.02 8.58
CA THR A 840 15.21 -13.59 9.48
C THR A 840 13.79 -13.34 8.94
N PRO A 841 13.01 -14.40 8.76
CA PRO A 841 11.65 -14.31 8.33
C PRO A 841 10.70 -13.99 9.47
N GLY A 842 10.53 -12.77 9.74
CA GLY A 842 9.68 -12.29 10.83
C GLY A 842 10.11 -10.92 11.31
N GLY A 843 11.12 -10.40 10.70
CA GLY A 843 11.66 -9.11 11.06
C GLY A 843 13.06 -9.24 11.65
N TYR A 844 13.76 -8.18 11.59
CA TYR A 844 15.09 -7.99 12.18
C TYR A 844 15.22 -8.67 13.54
N ILE A 845 16.39 -9.24 13.79
CA ILE A 845 16.88 -9.33 15.13
C ILE A 845 16.87 -7.91 15.68
N GLN A 846 15.91 -7.60 16.54
CA GLN A 846 15.81 -6.28 17.16
C GLN A 846 16.08 -6.38 18.66
N PRO A 847 16.93 -5.49 19.16
CA PRO A 847 17.72 -4.54 18.39
C PRO A 847 18.69 -5.25 17.45
N GLU A 848 19.17 -4.53 16.40
CA GLU A 848 20.18 -5.05 15.46
C GLU A 848 21.39 -5.60 16.25
N PRO A 849 22.00 -6.73 15.81
CA PRO A 849 23.20 -7.22 16.44
C PRO A 849 24.27 -6.12 16.49
N ALA A 850 24.99 -6.05 17.61
CA ALA A 850 26.00 -5.02 17.79
C ALA A 850 27.03 -5.02 16.66
N ASN A 851 27.35 -3.85 16.16
CA ASN A 851 28.51 -3.61 15.32
C ASN A 851 29.76 -3.56 16.20
N PHE A 852 30.56 -4.63 16.17
CA PHE A 852 31.75 -4.75 16.98
C PHE A 852 32.92 -3.91 16.46
N GLU A 853 32.90 -3.48 15.21
CA GLU A 853 33.90 -2.54 14.69
C GLU A 853 33.80 -1.19 15.41
N GLU A 854 32.60 -0.77 15.78
CA GLU A 854 32.38 0.47 16.53
C GLU A 854 32.47 0.27 18.04
N SER A 855 31.82 -0.79 18.56
CA SER A 855 31.69 -1.04 20.01
C SER A 855 32.87 -1.84 20.61
N GLY A 856 33.62 -2.60 19.79
CA GLY A 856 34.72 -3.44 20.22
C GLY A 856 36.02 -2.68 20.60
N LYS A 857 36.04 -1.37 20.44
CA LYS A 857 37.24 -0.52 20.67
C LYS A 857 37.55 -0.29 22.15
N ASP A 858 36.60 -0.54 23.05
CA ASP A 858 36.80 -0.30 24.48
C ASP A 858 37.21 -1.59 25.19
N PHE A 859 38.51 -1.75 25.35
CA PHE A 859 39.10 -2.90 26.04
C PHE A 859 38.75 -2.98 27.52
N THR A 860 38.28 -1.91 28.13
CA THR A 860 37.90 -1.87 29.53
C THR A 860 36.58 -2.58 29.81
N LEU A 861 35.83 -2.94 28.76
CA LEU A 861 34.51 -3.58 28.86
C LEU A 861 34.54 -5.11 28.73
N TYR A 862 35.70 -5.76 28.88
CA TYR A 862 35.80 -7.22 28.69
C TYR A 862 34.82 -8.02 29.54
N GLY A 863 34.73 -7.74 30.84
CA GLY A 863 33.79 -8.36 31.75
C GLY A 863 32.32 -8.19 31.32
N ARG A 864 31.97 -7.04 30.77
CA ARG A 864 30.64 -6.76 30.26
C ARG A 864 30.30 -7.59 29.02
N TYR A 865 31.28 -7.83 28.13
CA TYR A 865 31.10 -8.74 27.00
C TYR A 865 30.98 -10.19 27.44
N VAL A 866 31.79 -10.63 28.44
CA VAL A 866 31.69 -11.97 29.04
C VAL A 866 30.29 -12.20 29.57
N TRP A 867 29.77 -11.23 30.35
CA TRP A 867 28.42 -11.33 30.91
C TRP A 867 27.37 -11.42 29.81
N LYS A 868 27.41 -10.54 28.79
CA LYS A 868 26.46 -10.54 27.68
C LYS A 868 26.48 -11.82 26.84
N VAL A 869 27.61 -12.44 26.65
CA VAL A 869 27.73 -13.71 25.93
C VAL A 869 27.22 -14.86 26.81
N ARG A 870 27.58 -14.91 28.10
CA ARG A 870 27.10 -15.95 29.04
C ARG A 870 25.60 -15.88 29.24
N GLU A 871 25.08 -14.73 29.62
CA GLU A 871 23.68 -14.56 30.04
C GLU A 871 22.74 -14.17 28.93
N GLY A 872 23.27 -13.85 27.71
CA GLY A 872 22.49 -13.24 26.66
C GLY A 872 22.21 -11.75 26.96
N VAL A 873 21.42 -11.14 26.13
CA VAL A 873 21.01 -9.73 26.30
C VAL A 873 19.50 -9.68 26.36
N GLU A 874 18.96 -9.32 27.52
CA GLU A 874 17.51 -9.20 27.71
C GLU A 874 16.89 -8.26 26.68
N THR A 875 15.67 -8.55 26.28
CA THR A 875 14.92 -7.82 25.24
C THR A 875 15.51 -7.91 23.83
N THR A 876 16.58 -8.71 23.60
CA THR A 876 17.17 -8.93 22.28
C THR A 876 17.10 -10.41 21.88
N ASN A 877 17.55 -10.71 20.66
CA ASN A 877 17.66 -12.10 20.20
C ASN A 877 19.05 -12.72 20.51
N MET A 878 19.88 -12.07 21.31
CA MET A 878 21.15 -12.60 21.78
C MET A 878 20.90 -13.67 22.86
N PRO A 879 21.07 -14.96 22.57
CA PRO A 879 20.77 -16.01 23.54
C PRO A 879 21.87 -16.12 24.60
N PRO A 880 21.58 -16.72 25.78
CA PRO A 880 22.60 -17.11 26.73
C PRO A 880 23.43 -18.27 26.19
N TRP A 881 24.74 -18.10 26.12
CA TRP A 881 25.64 -19.11 25.57
C TRP A 881 26.28 -20.02 26.64
N LYS A 882 26.12 -19.70 27.91
CA LYS A 882 26.71 -20.47 29.03
C LYS A 882 26.31 -21.95 29.08
N GLU A 883 25.19 -22.32 28.45
CA GLU A 883 24.74 -23.71 28.37
C GLU A 883 25.26 -24.44 27.11
N ALA A 884 25.70 -23.67 26.11
CA ALA A 884 26.16 -24.19 24.84
C ALA A 884 27.68 -24.09 24.64
N LEU A 885 28.33 -23.17 25.32
CA LEU A 885 29.76 -22.90 25.27
C LEU A 885 30.35 -22.94 26.68
N LEU A 886 31.50 -23.60 26.81
CA LEU A 886 32.30 -23.55 28.03
C LEU A 886 33.01 -22.20 28.17
N ASP A 887 33.36 -21.80 29.38
CA ASP A 887 34.12 -20.56 29.60
C ASP A 887 35.42 -20.54 28.82
N GLU A 888 36.08 -21.68 28.65
CA GLU A 888 37.28 -21.87 27.81
C GLU A 888 37.06 -21.61 26.33
N GLU A 889 35.81 -21.48 25.90
CA GLU A 889 35.37 -21.15 24.53
C GLU A 889 34.84 -19.72 24.47
N ILE A 890 34.13 -19.27 25.50
CA ILE A 890 33.58 -17.91 25.58
C ILE A 890 34.71 -16.87 25.65
N PHE A 891 35.70 -17.09 26.48
CA PHE A 891 36.79 -16.11 26.63
C PHE A 891 37.59 -15.88 25.34
N PRO A 892 38.04 -16.92 24.62
CA PRO A 892 38.69 -16.71 23.32
C PRO A 892 37.78 -16.06 22.27
N ALA A 893 36.47 -16.37 22.27
CA ALA A 893 35.53 -15.74 21.35
C ALA A 893 35.42 -14.22 21.56
N ILE A 894 35.36 -13.79 22.82
CA ILE A 894 35.33 -12.36 23.17
C ILE A 894 36.68 -11.70 22.83
N PHE A 895 37.78 -12.38 23.05
CA PHE A 895 39.09 -11.92 22.65
C PHE A 895 39.19 -11.67 21.14
N TYR A 896 38.61 -12.55 20.34
CA TYR A 896 38.49 -12.34 18.91
C TYR A 896 37.60 -11.16 18.55
N ILE A 897 36.41 -11.04 19.20
CA ILE A 897 35.45 -9.95 18.98
C ILE A 897 36.08 -8.57 19.21
N GLN A 898 36.87 -8.44 20.25
CA GLN A 898 37.56 -7.18 20.54
C GLN A 898 38.66 -6.83 19.49
N GLY A 899 39.11 -7.78 18.74
CA GLY A 899 40.10 -7.64 17.68
C GLY A 899 39.58 -7.19 16.31
N PHE A 900 38.28 -7.04 16.12
CA PHE A 900 37.69 -6.71 14.83
C PHE A 900 38.21 -5.40 14.21
N SER A 901 38.59 -4.44 15.06
CA SER A 901 39.00 -3.14 14.57
C SER A 901 40.41 -3.10 13.96
N LYS A 902 41.38 -3.92 14.44
CA LYS A 902 42.75 -4.06 13.89
C LYS A 902 43.47 -5.26 14.55
N PRO A 903 43.47 -6.44 13.97
CA PRO A 903 44.01 -7.64 14.59
C PRO A 903 45.49 -7.56 15.01
N GLU A 904 46.34 -6.94 14.19
CA GLU A 904 47.81 -6.83 14.46
C GLU A 904 48.12 -5.83 15.59
N ASP A 905 47.47 -4.70 15.63
CA ASP A 905 47.56 -3.70 16.70
C ASP A 905 46.95 -4.22 18.01
N TYR A 906 45.96 -5.08 17.90
CA TYR A 906 45.20 -5.59 19.04
C TYR A 906 46.02 -6.55 19.89
N LEU A 907 46.69 -7.54 19.30
CA LEU A 907 47.53 -8.49 20.02
C LEU A 907 48.66 -7.81 20.77
N ALA A 908 49.27 -6.75 20.17
CA ALA A 908 50.28 -5.95 20.82
C ALA A 908 49.77 -5.11 21.99
N LYS A 909 48.62 -4.48 21.85
CA LYS A 909 47.93 -3.71 22.92
C LYS A 909 47.47 -4.60 24.06
N TRP A 910 46.92 -5.75 23.75
CA TRP A 910 46.39 -6.68 24.74
C TRP A 910 47.58 -7.21 25.64
N ALA A 911 48.69 -7.59 25.04
CA ALA A 911 49.87 -7.98 25.74
C ALA A 911 50.40 -6.88 26.69
N THR A 912 50.25 -5.60 26.32
CA THR A 912 50.69 -4.46 27.13
C THR A 912 49.71 -4.16 28.27
N LEU A 913 48.39 -4.25 28.07
CA LEU A 913 47.37 -3.92 29.06
C LEU A 913 47.26 -4.98 30.16
N TYR A 914 47.39 -6.23 29.82
CA TYR A 914 47.12 -7.34 30.78
C TYR A 914 48.37 -8.08 31.26
N LYS A 915 49.55 -7.80 30.70
CA LYS A 915 50.80 -8.48 31.07
C LYS A 915 51.20 -8.30 32.55
N ASP A 916 51.00 -7.10 33.10
CA ASP A 916 51.33 -6.77 34.49
C ASP A 916 50.32 -7.33 35.49
N GLU A 917 49.09 -7.53 35.09
CA GLU A 917 47.99 -8.02 35.92
C GLU A 917 48.01 -9.55 35.99
N PHE A 918 48.30 -10.20 34.87
CA PHE A 918 48.52 -11.66 34.83
C PHE A 918 49.69 -12.11 35.67
N ALA A 919 50.80 -11.33 35.66
CA ALA A 919 51.98 -11.61 36.50
C ALA A 919 51.66 -11.44 38.01
N ARG A 920 50.67 -10.62 38.40
CA ARG A 920 50.21 -10.45 39.80
C ARG A 920 49.31 -11.60 40.26
N ASN A 921 48.51 -12.17 39.40
CA ASN A 921 47.57 -13.27 39.74
C ASN A 921 48.24 -14.64 39.77
N LEU A 922 49.35 -14.83 39.07
CA LEU A 922 50.19 -16.05 39.17
C LEU A 922 50.99 -16.12 40.50
N LYS A 923 51.07 -15.04 41.28
CA LYS A 923 51.70 -15.00 42.60
C LYS A 923 50.74 -15.09 43.82
N ARG A 924 49.45 -15.26 43.55
CA ARG A 924 48.40 -15.60 44.49
C ARG A 924 47.89 -17.00 44.25
#